data_b23693996726eb4faff1a631d4a93bd3
#
_entry.id   b23693996726eb4faff1a631d4a93bd3
#
_cell.length_a   1.000
_cell.length_b   1.000
_cell.length_c   1.000
_cell.angle_alpha   90.00
_cell.angle_beta   90.00
_cell.angle_gamma   90.00
#
_symmetry.space_group_name_H-M   'P 1'
#
loop_
_entity.id
_entity.type
_entity.pdbx_description
1 polymer ?
#
loop_
_entity_poly.entity_id
_entity_poly.type
_entity_poly.pdbx_seq_one_letter_code
_entity_poly.pdbx_strand_id
1 'polypeptide(L)'
;MPTNDAVFQRRNKQIEDAIDGQNLKQALQLIEKRIKKGEDTPFLKAWRAHILFRHADEAHRQRGTAETLQLCKADPAVTDLDTLEMLYETLQKMGGHEETMRNIWERAAKAEPQLRDIQTRWFDYAFEADDWKSAQKAAMSLQSNFPKKRKYYIWAIFLCYLLAVDEASSEMDRKLFGTLAYRMVSKAAESVPSDPKELLSPPRAIQSAEELLLLVKIFESQGRHAEVVKILDSDNLGIKSRIVQNDWSYVGVKLSNLEKAEMWTEGLSYAKQLLAIPSSEEEKKTIQERDDWAVWHLLATATQKIDTAQTTSETQDFITKFIVAQPKSRNARLARLDLTCSSFQAGALKQEDLLSCCQAYFDHAKNKLYCFGDLLRYLPSLDKASIRTFVEYASKVSDQNEETGPFRRVAVINALKLEYCFLLSSNVSNVPRERMEDFVSRCLKEYRGAERPDQGSAPSTIESQPSDDLCILAAMGLLRFSGNWVSSKQGEIPDIMLIRAAAILERLIVNSPHNYQALLLLVRLYLRLGTGSLALKTFSKLSVKQMQFETVAHNLFTRLATIHPHSAPPIDGAEYKDFNPQSAFVQAMIFYLSADATSTRHRLNGLEYGSYVNVEGTIELQRRLKRSICRRMWALEVKRLQRLTGGEPVGRYDELARDTSPLVDQRTFDAFMNCEAPGQPTFEQLIRVGPLPQERWVRSAQMTDRLWGLLKDLAAQKPISATPEIPELDNLVGASAESEMTPSEIECTRTNLSLLRLAVHLSGLKSITSGQVDESLGQLEVWLNANLDALTTDGNSVSPLMSQTAISLQSDAPYAPTWQFFHGVFSILDSVKALVSLCSTASRKSLKGAKLPKDRVENLLDLGCRVHQGAHANIRALKKRLSESGKLGSLMDLVVAGRGIGEDGAQLRGELEKTLNTSFLELFCGELMESWDEALGGALATRM
;
A
#
# COMPACT_ATOMS: atom_id res chain seq x y z
N MET A 1 33.92 2.41 41.70
CA MET A 1 33.05 3.20 40.79
C MET A 1 32.60 4.46 41.52
N PRO A 2 32.85 5.66 41.00
CA PRO A 2 32.48 6.90 41.69
C PRO A 2 31.06 7.39 41.40
N THR A 3 30.17 6.58 40.83
CA THR A 3 28.86 7.00 40.38
C THR A 3 27.80 7.20 41.47
N ASN A 4 28.08 6.89 42.71
CA ASN A 4 27.16 7.11 43.85
C ASN A 4 27.58 8.28 44.75
N ASP A 5 28.53 9.11 44.35
CA ASP A 5 28.90 10.29 45.11
C ASP A 5 27.93 11.44 44.81
N ALA A 6 27.14 11.86 45.78
CA ALA A 6 26.18 12.95 45.67
C ALA A 6 26.82 14.27 45.16
N VAL A 7 28.11 14.46 45.43
CA VAL A 7 28.88 15.60 44.92
C VAL A 7 29.15 15.47 43.43
N PHE A 8 29.48 14.28 42.97
CA PHE A 8 29.68 14.00 41.52
C PHE A 8 28.41 14.21 40.74
N GLN A 9 27.29 13.67 41.21
CA GLN A 9 25.98 13.86 40.60
C GLN A 9 25.53 15.33 40.53
N ARG A 10 25.76 16.10 41.62
CA ARG A 10 25.44 17.53 41.63
C ARG A 10 26.29 18.31 40.65
N ARG A 11 27.57 17.95 40.47
CA ARG A 11 28.47 18.58 39.49
C ARG A 11 28.09 18.19 38.04
N ASN A 12 27.64 16.98 37.79
CA ASN A 12 27.11 16.57 36.50
C ASN A 12 25.86 17.36 36.17
N LYS A 13 24.92 17.47 37.11
CA LYS A 13 23.70 18.24 36.95
C LYS A 13 23.96 19.70 36.55
N GLN A 14 24.98 20.34 37.09
CA GLN A 14 25.35 21.71 36.69
C GLN A 14 25.77 21.80 35.21
N ILE A 15 26.39 20.74 34.67
CA ILE A 15 26.78 20.69 33.27
C ILE A 15 25.55 20.41 32.41
N GLU A 16 24.66 19.49 32.83
CA GLU A 16 23.39 19.19 32.17
C GLU A 16 22.51 20.45 32.09
N ASP A 17 22.30 21.14 33.20
CA ASP A 17 21.55 22.40 33.27
C ASP A 17 22.11 23.46 32.30
N ALA A 18 23.44 23.52 32.14
CA ALA A 18 24.06 24.44 31.18
C ALA A 18 23.83 24.02 29.72
N ILE A 19 23.80 22.71 29.45
CA ILE A 19 23.51 22.16 28.13
C ILE A 19 22.02 22.38 27.75
N ASP A 20 21.13 22.13 28.69
CA ASP A 20 19.68 22.30 28.52
C ASP A 20 19.34 23.79 28.35
N GLY A 21 20.04 24.66 29.02
CA GLY A 21 20.00 26.12 28.82
C GLY A 21 20.70 26.60 27.54
N GLN A 22 21.19 25.70 26.69
CA GLN A 22 21.92 25.96 25.44
C GLN A 22 23.21 26.78 25.65
N ASN A 23 23.73 26.85 26.87
CA ASN A 23 24.98 27.55 27.20
C ASN A 23 26.18 26.61 27.10
N LEU A 24 26.49 26.16 25.90
CA LEU A 24 27.55 25.21 25.61
C LEU A 24 28.93 25.72 26.05
N LYS A 25 29.18 27.05 26.05
CA LYS A 25 30.41 27.66 26.51
C LYS A 25 30.60 27.48 28.00
N GLN A 26 29.55 27.67 28.80
CA GLN A 26 29.59 27.42 30.24
C GLN A 26 29.79 25.95 30.57
N ALA A 27 29.08 25.04 29.83
CA ALA A 27 29.23 23.61 29.99
C ALA A 27 30.69 23.17 29.75
N LEU A 28 31.34 23.64 28.68
CA LEU A 28 32.76 23.38 28.37
C LEU A 28 33.68 23.88 29.50
N GLN A 29 33.48 25.10 30.02
CA GLN A 29 34.27 25.64 31.11
C GLN A 29 34.17 24.80 32.38
N LEU A 30 32.97 24.32 32.71
CA LEU A 30 32.74 23.44 33.88
C LEU A 30 33.48 22.11 33.73
N ILE A 31 33.43 21.49 32.58
CA ILE A 31 34.12 20.21 32.30
C ILE A 31 35.64 20.41 32.32
N GLU A 32 36.16 21.43 31.61
CA GLU A 32 37.61 21.71 31.59
C GLU A 32 38.15 22.03 32.97
N LYS A 33 37.38 22.74 33.80
CA LYS A 33 37.78 23.02 35.19
C LYS A 33 37.88 21.73 36.04
N ARG A 34 37.01 20.75 35.78
CA ARG A 34 37.04 19.43 36.44
C ARG A 34 38.26 18.62 36.00
N ILE A 35 38.49 18.54 34.69
CA ILE A 35 39.65 17.83 34.12
C ILE A 35 40.95 18.43 34.65
N LYS A 36 41.08 19.78 34.68
CA LYS A 36 42.25 20.47 35.24
C LYS A 36 42.47 20.23 36.76
N LYS A 37 41.40 19.88 37.50
CA LYS A 37 41.47 19.51 38.90
C LYS A 37 41.78 18.04 39.17
N GLY A 38 42.08 17.28 38.13
CA GLY A 38 42.46 15.88 38.22
C GLY A 38 41.32 14.88 38.05
N GLU A 39 40.07 15.34 37.71
CA GLU A 39 38.98 14.43 37.34
C GLU A 39 39.09 14.05 35.86
N ASP A 40 40.23 13.48 35.44
CA ASP A 40 40.50 13.14 34.01
C ASP A 40 39.92 11.77 33.63
N THR A 41 38.60 11.64 33.70
CA THR A 41 37.88 10.39 33.36
C THR A 41 37.52 10.29 31.88
N PRO A 42 37.45 9.08 31.32
CA PRO A 42 36.97 8.87 29.97
C PRO A 42 35.61 9.51 29.72
N PHE A 43 34.71 9.45 30.70
CA PHE A 43 33.36 10.04 30.62
C PHE A 43 33.39 11.57 30.40
N LEU A 44 34.18 12.29 31.20
CA LEU A 44 34.31 13.75 31.03
C LEU A 44 34.97 14.13 29.72
N LYS A 45 35.91 13.31 29.21
CA LYS A 45 36.49 13.51 27.87
C LYS A 45 35.45 13.31 26.79
N ALA A 46 34.66 12.25 26.85
CA ALA A 46 33.59 11.97 25.90
C ALA A 46 32.53 13.07 25.91
N TRP A 47 32.15 13.52 27.12
CA TRP A 47 31.17 14.59 27.27
C TRP A 47 31.68 15.92 26.73
N ARG A 48 32.97 16.26 26.97
CA ARG A 48 33.63 17.41 26.34
C ARG A 48 33.55 17.32 24.80
N ALA A 49 33.91 16.18 24.24
CA ALA A 49 33.91 15.95 22.81
C ALA A 49 32.48 16.09 22.23
N HIS A 50 31.44 15.56 22.90
CA HIS A 50 30.06 15.72 22.56
C HIS A 50 29.59 17.18 22.49
N ILE A 51 29.97 17.98 23.54
CA ILE A 51 29.62 19.41 23.61
C ILE A 51 30.35 20.20 22.53
N LEU A 52 31.65 19.92 22.31
CA LEU A 52 32.45 20.54 21.23
C LEU A 52 31.83 20.26 19.85
N PHE A 53 31.40 19.03 19.60
CA PHE A 53 30.71 18.68 18.35
C PHE A 53 29.41 19.45 18.13
N ARG A 54 28.65 19.74 19.21
CA ARG A 54 27.39 20.51 19.15
C ARG A 54 27.63 22.03 19.04
N HIS A 55 28.86 22.52 19.17
CA HIS A 55 29.14 23.95 19.14
C HIS A 55 28.88 24.54 17.75
N ALA A 56 28.44 25.81 17.68
CA ALA A 56 28.18 26.50 16.44
C ALA A 56 29.46 26.79 15.61
N ASP A 57 30.62 26.96 16.31
CA ASP A 57 31.90 27.21 15.66
C ASP A 57 32.47 25.92 15.05
N GLU A 58 32.84 26.00 13.78
CA GLU A 58 33.34 24.88 12.98
C GLU A 58 34.65 24.29 13.54
N ALA A 59 35.54 25.14 14.04
CA ALA A 59 36.82 24.69 14.65
C ALA A 59 36.57 23.83 15.91
N HIS A 60 35.59 24.22 16.73
CA HIS A 60 35.16 23.43 17.89
C HIS A 60 34.52 22.11 17.45
N ARG A 61 33.69 22.13 16.43
CA ARG A 61 33.04 20.94 15.89
C ARG A 61 34.05 19.92 15.34
N GLN A 62 35.02 20.37 14.54
CA GLN A 62 36.09 19.51 14.02
C GLN A 62 36.92 18.92 15.15
N ARG A 63 37.24 19.71 16.16
CA ARG A 63 37.96 19.24 17.37
C ARG A 63 37.13 18.19 18.11
N GLY A 64 35.83 18.41 18.32
CA GLY A 64 34.91 17.44 18.95
C GLY A 64 34.85 16.13 18.22
N THR A 65 34.78 16.19 16.87
CA THR A 65 34.83 15.01 15.99
C THR A 65 36.13 14.23 16.18
N ALA A 66 37.28 14.92 16.13
CA ALA A 66 38.59 14.29 16.28
C ALA A 66 38.77 13.64 17.66
N GLU A 67 38.38 14.32 18.75
CA GLU A 67 38.46 13.78 20.12
C GLU A 67 37.54 12.57 20.29
N THR A 68 36.31 12.58 19.74
CA THR A 68 35.39 11.43 19.74
C THR A 68 36.03 10.22 19.05
N LEU A 69 36.53 10.38 17.83
CA LEU A 69 37.17 9.30 17.08
C LEU A 69 38.45 8.77 17.78
N GLN A 70 39.21 9.64 18.45
CA GLN A 70 40.36 9.22 19.23
C GLN A 70 39.95 8.36 20.43
N LEU A 71 38.92 8.75 21.18
CA LEU A 71 38.38 7.95 22.28
C LEU A 71 37.85 6.60 21.83
N CYS A 72 37.19 6.55 20.69
CA CYS A 72 36.69 5.28 20.09
C CYS A 72 37.83 4.31 19.75
N LYS A 73 39.04 4.81 19.45
CA LYS A 73 40.26 4.04 19.14
C LYS A 73 41.15 3.81 20.33
N ALA A 74 40.79 4.29 21.52
CA ALA A 74 41.65 4.20 22.73
C ALA A 74 42.07 2.75 23.03
N ASP A 75 43.30 2.58 23.50
CA ASP A 75 43.86 1.32 23.99
C ASP A 75 44.45 1.57 25.38
N PRO A 76 43.92 0.91 26.42
CA PRO A 76 42.85 -0.11 26.43
C PRO A 76 41.49 0.45 26.02
N ALA A 77 40.59 -0.45 25.54
CA ALA A 77 39.25 -0.08 25.11
C ALA A 77 38.45 0.54 26.27
N VAL A 78 37.60 1.51 25.94
CA VAL A 78 36.65 2.08 26.90
C VAL A 78 35.63 1.02 27.31
N THR A 79 35.44 0.81 28.62
CA THR A 79 34.49 -0.19 29.16
C THR A 79 33.46 0.42 30.12
N ASP A 80 33.49 1.73 30.31
CA ASP A 80 32.50 2.46 31.09
C ASP A 80 31.25 2.70 30.26
N LEU A 81 30.07 2.22 30.74
CA LEU A 81 28.80 2.28 30.02
C LEU A 81 28.39 3.70 29.65
N ASP A 82 28.45 4.63 30.60
CA ASP A 82 28.03 6.02 30.37
C ASP A 82 28.91 6.68 29.29
N THR A 83 30.20 6.35 29.28
CA THR A 83 31.13 6.82 28.24
C THR A 83 30.82 6.22 26.90
N LEU A 84 30.52 4.93 26.81
CA LEU A 84 30.18 4.24 25.58
C LEU A 84 28.86 4.78 24.97
N GLU A 85 27.85 5.00 25.81
CA GLU A 85 26.60 5.58 25.38
C GLU A 85 26.77 7.01 24.85
N MET A 86 27.56 7.84 25.53
CA MET A 86 27.89 9.20 25.08
C MET A 86 28.65 9.21 23.75
N LEU A 87 29.61 8.31 23.56
CA LEU A 87 30.34 8.17 22.32
C LEU A 87 29.41 7.70 21.19
N TYR A 88 28.55 6.73 21.46
CA TYR A 88 27.59 6.20 20.50
C TYR A 88 26.60 7.28 20.04
N GLU A 89 26.00 8.02 20.97
CA GLU A 89 25.11 9.15 20.66
C GLU A 89 25.81 10.23 19.82
N THR A 90 27.07 10.53 20.15
CA THR A 90 27.86 11.52 19.39
C THR A 90 28.09 11.06 17.97
N LEU A 91 28.53 9.80 17.77
CA LEU A 91 28.74 9.20 16.45
C LEU A 91 27.45 9.15 15.63
N GLN A 92 26.32 8.83 16.26
CA GLN A 92 25.01 8.81 15.60
C GLN A 92 24.63 10.20 15.05
N LYS A 93 24.90 11.25 15.84
CA LYS A 93 24.66 12.65 15.40
C LYS A 93 25.66 13.13 14.36
N MET A 94 26.88 12.58 14.34
CA MET A 94 27.88 12.87 13.30
C MET A 94 27.49 12.27 11.93
N GLY A 95 26.88 11.09 11.92
CA GLY A 95 26.55 10.35 10.71
C GLY A 95 27.80 9.81 9.96
N GLY A 96 27.65 8.75 9.16
CA GLY A 96 28.74 8.20 8.33
C GLY A 96 29.83 7.46 9.13
N HIS A 97 29.58 7.09 10.38
CA HIS A 97 30.53 6.40 11.27
C HIS A 97 29.99 5.05 11.77
N GLU A 98 29.17 4.37 10.98
CA GLU A 98 28.47 3.13 11.35
C GLU A 98 29.46 2.02 11.76
N GLU A 99 30.60 1.91 11.07
CA GLU A 99 31.65 0.95 11.40
C GLU A 99 32.28 1.25 12.77
N THR A 100 32.54 2.51 13.07
CA THR A 100 33.07 2.93 14.38
C THR A 100 32.05 2.64 15.49
N MET A 101 30.76 2.92 15.27
CA MET A 101 29.67 2.63 16.20
C MET A 101 29.57 1.14 16.53
N ARG A 102 29.71 0.27 15.54
CA ARG A 102 29.79 -1.19 15.75
C ARG A 102 31.01 -1.60 16.57
N ASN A 103 32.17 -1.08 16.21
CA ASN A 103 33.45 -1.47 16.79
C ASN A 103 33.60 -1.08 18.26
N ILE A 104 33.06 0.05 18.72
CA ILE A 104 33.21 0.47 20.13
C ILE A 104 32.58 -0.54 21.07
N TRP A 105 31.39 -1.02 20.80
CA TRP A 105 30.69 -2.01 21.62
C TRP A 105 31.36 -3.39 21.55
N GLU A 106 31.76 -3.85 20.37
CA GLU A 106 32.49 -5.12 20.20
C GLU A 106 33.82 -5.13 20.96
N ARG A 107 34.57 -4.03 20.91
CA ARG A 107 35.85 -3.89 21.66
C ARG A 107 35.64 -3.88 23.15
N ALA A 108 34.64 -3.14 23.63
CA ALA A 108 34.29 -3.10 25.06
C ALA A 108 33.85 -4.48 25.57
N ALA A 109 33.01 -5.17 24.80
CA ALA A 109 32.54 -6.51 25.13
C ALA A 109 33.66 -7.57 25.16
N LYS A 110 34.66 -7.44 24.29
CA LYS A 110 35.87 -8.28 24.33
C LYS A 110 36.80 -7.99 25.49
N ALA A 111 36.90 -6.72 25.87
CA ALA A 111 37.75 -6.32 27.03
C ALA A 111 37.14 -6.79 28.37
N GLU A 112 35.80 -6.74 28.48
CA GLU A 112 35.09 -7.12 29.72
C GLU A 112 34.00 -8.19 29.41
N PRO A 113 34.39 -9.45 29.10
CA PRO A 113 33.43 -10.49 28.68
C PRO A 113 32.41 -10.85 29.76
N GLN A 114 32.72 -10.69 31.04
CA GLN A 114 31.87 -10.99 32.18
C GLN A 114 30.92 -9.84 32.57
N LEU A 115 31.04 -8.67 31.94
CA LEU A 115 30.16 -7.56 32.21
C LEU A 115 28.90 -7.66 31.30
N ARG A 116 27.87 -8.23 31.90
CA ARG A 116 26.63 -8.57 31.18
C ARG A 116 26.00 -7.34 30.49
N ASP A 117 26.04 -6.19 31.15
CA ASP A 117 25.37 -4.99 30.64
C ASP A 117 26.05 -4.46 29.36
N ILE A 118 27.38 -4.55 29.25
CA ILE A 118 28.07 -4.24 27.97
C ILE A 118 27.70 -5.23 26.89
N GLN A 119 27.64 -6.54 27.21
CA GLN A 119 27.30 -7.59 26.26
C GLN A 119 25.87 -7.43 25.72
N THR A 120 24.89 -7.11 26.59
CA THR A 120 23.50 -6.87 26.22
C THR A 120 23.36 -5.60 25.41
N ARG A 121 24.02 -4.51 25.77
CA ARG A 121 23.99 -3.26 25.01
C ARG A 121 24.58 -3.45 23.61
N TRP A 122 25.70 -4.19 23.47
CA TRP A 122 26.23 -4.53 22.16
C TRP A 122 25.21 -5.28 21.31
N PHE A 123 24.54 -6.27 21.89
CA PHE A 123 23.49 -7.01 21.22
C PHE A 123 22.33 -6.10 20.81
N ASP A 124 21.79 -5.30 21.73
CA ASP A 124 20.62 -4.45 21.48
C ASP A 124 20.88 -3.47 20.34
N TYR A 125 22.00 -2.74 20.37
CA TYR A 125 22.36 -1.81 19.31
C TYR A 125 22.60 -2.47 17.96
N ALA A 126 23.25 -3.62 17.92
CA ALA A 126 23.46 -4.36 16.69
C ALA A 126 22.11 -4.85 16.11
N PHE A 127 21.21 -5.31 16.97
CA PHE A 127 19.91 -5.80 16.58
C PHE A 127 18.96 -4.68 16.10
N GLU A 128 18.97 -3.54 16.77
CA GLU A 128 18.21 -2.35 16.35
C GLU A 128 18.70 -1.76 15.02
N ALA A 129 20.01 -1.83 14.79
CA ALA A 129 20.63 -1.34 13.55
C ALA A 129 20.53 -2.30 12.34
N ASP A 130 19.82 -3.43 12.47
CA ASP A 130 19.74 -4.50 11.47
C ASP A 130 21.12 -5.10 11.11
N ASP A 131 22.13 -4.94 11.99
CA ASP A 131 23.46 -5.56 11.80
C ASP A 131 23.45 -7.00 12.34
N TRP A 132 22.86 -7.90 11.56
CA TRP A 132 22.67 -9.30 11.96
C TRP A 132 23.97 -10.03 12.26
N LYS A 133 25.08 -9.68 11.57
CA LYS A 133 26.39 -10.29 11.83
C LYS A 133 26.94 -9.92 13.20
N SER A 134 26.88 -8.65 13.56
CA SER A 134 27.31 -8.17 14.88
C SER A 134 26.38 -8.69 15.98
N ALA A 135 25.07 -8.67 15.76
CA ALA A 135 24.08 -9.22 16.69
C ALA A 135 24.29 -10.73 16.94
N GLN A 136 24.62 -11.49 15.90
CA GLN A 136 24.91 -12.92 16.01
C GLN A 136 26.19 -13.16 16.83
N LYS A 137 27.27 -12.41 16.60
CA LYS A 137 28.48 -12.48 17.40
C LYS A 137 28.20 -12.14 18.87
N ALA A 138 27.42 -11.08 19.12
CA ALA A 138 27.03 -10.68 20.47
C ALA A 138 26.19 -11.76 21.17
N ALA A 139 25.23 -12.39 20.47
CA ALA A 139 24.43 -13.50 21.00
C ALA A 139 25.28 -14.71 21.35
N MET A 140 26.27 -15.05 20.51
CA MET A 140 27.22 -16.13 20.78
C MET A 140 28.12 -15.81 21.98
N SER A 141 28.56 -14.57 22.12
CA SER A 141 29.31 -14.10 23.28
C SER A 141 28.47 -14.18 24.56
N LEU A 142 27.24 -13.71 24.54
CA LEU A 142 26.28 -13.81 25.64
C LEU A 142 26.04 -15.28 26.04
N GLN A 143 25.83 -16.17 25.06
CA GLN A 143 25.62 -17.60 25.31
C GLN A 143 26.86 -18.24 25.94
N SER A 144 28.06 -17.87 25.50
CA SER A 144 29.31 -18.44 26.00
C SER A 144 29.64 -17.96 27.43
N ASN A 145 29.44 -16.67 27.72
CA ASN A 145 29.78 -16.06 29.01
C ASN A 145 28.67 -16.26 30.06
N PHE A 146 27.39 -16.41 29.60
CA PHE A 146 26.24 -16.54 30.49
C PHE A 146 25.39 -17.79 30.15
N PRO A 147 25.99 -19.01 30.21
CA PRO A 147 25.31 -20.25 29.70
C PRO A 147 24.07 -20.63 30.54
N LYS A 148 23.93 -20.11 31.74
CA LYS A 148 22.74 -20.32 32.60
C LYS A 148 21.50 -19.56 32.08
N LYS A 149 21.66 -18.59 31.22
CA LYS A 149 20.59 -17.82 30.62
C LYS A 149 20.23 -18.42 29.26
N ARG A 150 19.29 -19.37 29.29
CA ARG A 150 18.86 -20.16 28.14
C ARG A 150 18.50 -19.31 26.89
N LYS A 151 17.86 -18.17 27.06
CA LYS A 151 17.42 -17.30 25.97
C LYS A 151 18.54 -16.95 24.99
N TYR A 152 19.76 -16.76 25.46
CA TYR A 152 20.91 -16.41 24.59
C TYR A 152 21.27 -17.51 23.59
N TYR A 153 21.04 -18.79 23.97
CA TYR A 153 21.24 -19.90 23.04
C TYR A 153 20.22 -19.85 21.90
N ILE A 154 18.97 -19.61 22.21
CA ILE A 154 17.90 -19.51 21.20
C ILE A 154 18.06 -18.25 20.34
N TRP A 155 18.46 -17.13 20.94
CA TRP A 155 18.80 -15.91 20.18
C TRP A 155 19.92 -16.15 19.16
N ALA A 156 20.97 -16.89 19.54
CA ALA A 156 22.05 -17.25 18.63
C ALA A 156 21.54 -18.13 17.45
N ILE A 157 20.62 -19.06 17.70
CA ILE A 157 19.96 -19.87 16.64
C ILE A 157 19.15 -18.97 15.72
N PHE A 158 18.30 -18.11 16.29
CA PHE A 158 17.45 -17.22 15.54
C PHE A 158 18.24 -16.26 14.64
N LEU A 159 19.34 -15.68 15.15
CA LEU A 159 20.18 -14.80 14.34
C LEU A 159 20.96 -15.55 13.24
N CYS A 160 21.38 -16.79 13.49
CA CYS A 160 21.90 -17.63 12.42
C CYS A 160 20.85 -17.88 11.34
N TYR A 161 19.60 -18.12 11.73
CA TYR A 161 18.48 -18.27 10.79
C TYR A 161 18.24 -16.97 10.00
N LEU A 162 18.16 -15.80 10.65
CA LEU A 162 18.02 -14.53 9.95
C LEU A 162 19.11 -14.29 8.91
N LEU A 163 20.38 -14.55 9.25
CA LEU A 163 21.51 -14.44 8.31
C LEU A 163 21.43 -15.43 7.15
N ALA A 164 20.83 -16.61 7.38
CA ALA A 164 20.65 -17.60 6.34
C ALA A 164 19.57 -17.24 5.32
N VAL A 165 18.53 -16.50 5.74
CA VAL A 165 17.40 -16.10 4.87
C VAL A 165 17.54 -14.68 4.36
N ASP A 166 18.47 -13.88 4.88
CA ASP A 166 18.66 -12.49 4.47
C ASP A 166 19.24 -12.39 3.05
N GLU A 167 18.50 -11.73 2.17
CA GLU A 167 18.91 -11.51 0.77
C GLU A 167 20.20 -10.68 0.64
N ALA A 168 20.49 -9.80 1.61
CA ALA A 168 21.70 -8.99 1.64
C ALA A 168 22.94 -9.79 2.06
N SER A 169 22.79 -10.96 2.66
CA SER A 169 23.89 -11.85 3.05
C SER A 169 24.54 -12.52 1.82
N SER A 170 25.88 -12.69 1.85
CA SER A 170 26.58 -13.42 0.81
C SER A 170 26.12 -14.89 0.75
N GLU A 171 26.23 -15.54 -0.41
CA GLU A 171 25.86 -16.93 -0.55
C GLU A 171 26.64 -17.86 0.41
N MET A 172 27.90 -17.53 0.66
CA MET A 172 28.75 -18.24 1.60
C MET A 172 28.24 -18.08 3.04
N ASP A 173 27.85 -16.86 3.44
CA ASP A 173 27.28 -16.59 4.75
C ASP A 173 25.96 -17.34 4.93
N ARG A 174 25.07 -17.25 3.94
CA ARG A 174 23.78 -17.98 3.98
C ARG A 174 23.94 -19.47 4.20
N LYS A 175 24.87 -20.13 3.49
CA LYS A 175 25.20 -21.54 3.65
C LYS A 175 25.79 -21.84 5.03
N LEU A 176 26.75 -21.00 5.48
CA LEU A 176 27.39 -21.18 6.78
C LEU A 176 26.40 -21.07 7.93
N PHE A 177 25.68 -19.94 7.98
CA PHE A 177 24.74 -19.67 9.07
C PHE A 177 23.51 -20.59 9.01
N GLY A 178 23.04 -20.96 7.81
CA GLY A 178 21.99 -21.98 7.67
C GLY A 178 22.38 -23.34 8.21
N THR A 179 23.61 -23.78 7.93
CA THR A 179 24.15 -25.04 8.50
C THR A 179 24.29 -24.94 10.02
N LEU A 180 24.73 -23.80 10.54
CA LEU A 180 24.88 -23.58 11.97
C LEU A 180 23.55 -23.57 12.69
N ALA A 181 22.55 -22.82 12.15
CA ALA A 181 21.20 -22.80 12.69
C ALA A 181 20.58 -24.21 12.74
N TYR A 182 20.69 -24.97 11.66
CA TYR A 182 20.19 -26.34 11.58
C TYR A 182 20.84 -27.23 12.65
N ARG A 183 22.18 -27.24 12.76
CA ARG A 183 22.88 -28.04 13.75
C ARG A 183 22.53 -27.67 15.19
N MET A 184 22.43 -26.39 15.49
CA MET A 184 22.10 -25.91 16.84
C MET A 184 20.67 -26.27 17.21
N VAL A 185 19.70 -26.05 16.31
CA VAL A 185 18.28 -26.34 16.59
C VAL A 185 18.00 -27.85 16.62
N SER A 186 18.67 -28.64 15.76
CA SER A 186 18.57 -30.12 15.81
C SER A 186 19.07 -30.67 17.15
N LYS A 187 20.20 -30.14 17.65
CA LYS A 187 20.72 -30.52 18.98
C LYS A 187 19.75 -30.11 20.11
N ALA A 188 19.06 -28.97 19.96
CA ALA A 188 18.00 -28.55 20.89
C ALA A 188 16.80 -29.49 20.86
N ALA A 189 16.42 -30.00 19.69
CA ALA A 189 15.36 -31.00 19.52
C ALA A 189 15.74 -32.37 20.13
N GLU A 190 16.95 -32.85 19.84
CA GLU A 190 17.49 -34.14 20.39
C GLU A 190 17.61 -34.10 21.91
N SER A 191 17.75 -32.89 22.51
CA SER A 191 17.85 -32.74 23.96
C SER A 191 16.49 -32.81 24.68
N VAL A 192 15.37 -32.86 23.94
CA VAL A 192 14.04 -33.00 24.53
C VAL A 192 13.85 -34.42 25.01
N PRO A 193 13.51 -34.67 26.31
CA PRO A 193 13.33 -36.02 26.84
C PRO A 193 12.24 -36.79 26.11
N SER A 194 12.46 -38.08 25.92
CA SER A 194 11.48 -38.99 25.29
C SER A 194 10.30 -39.29 26.23
N ASP A 195 10.54 -39.28 27.54
CA ASP A 195 9.47 -39.47 28.53
C ASP A 195 8.73 -38.14 28.75
N PRO A 196 7.43 -38.04 28.45
CA PRO A 196 6.63 -36.86 28.67
C PRO A 196 6.55 -36.41 30.14
N LYS A 197 6.90 -37.27 31.09
CA LYS A 197 6.90 -36.94 32.53
C LYS A 197 8.19 -36.29 33.00
N GLU A 198 9.29 -36.42 32.25
CA GLU A 198 10.53 -35.75 32.59
C GLU A 198 10.38 -34.21 32.37
N LEU A 199 11.00 -33.47 33.29
CA LEU A 199 11.04 -32.01 33.16
C LEU A 199 11.88 -31.63 31.94
N LEU A 200 11.48 -30.59 31.22
CA LEU A 200 12.22 -30.00 30.08
C LEU A 200 13.51 -29.31 30.58
N SER A 201 14.37 -30.08 31.26
CA SER A 201 15.42 -29.50 32.09
C SER A 201 16.80 -29.31 31.47
N PRO A 202 17.19 -29.93 30.31
CA PRO A 202 18.43 -29.49 29.69
C PRO A 202 18.27 -28.03 29.21
N PRO A 203 19.18 -27.13 29.59
CA PRO A 203 19.04 -25.69 29.25
C PRO A 203 18.97 -25.39 27.75
N ARG A 204 19.35 -26.37 26.92
CA ARG A 204 19.35 -26.22 25.45
C ARG A 204 18.18 -26.93 24.75
N ALA A 205 17.37 -27.70 25.49
CA ALA A 205 16.21 -28.37 24.90
C ALA A 205 15.14 -27.36 24.45
N ILE A 206 14.38 -27.70 23.41
CA ILE A 206 13.17 -26.97 23.02
C ILE A 206 12.16 -27.08 24.16
N GLN A 207 11.58 -25.96 24.59
CA GLN A 207 10.69 -25.91 25.76
C GLN A 207 9.34 -25.24 25.46
N SER A 208 9.21 -24.58 24.31
CA SER A 208 7.97 -23.87 23.93
C SER A 208 7.58 -24.15 22.49
N ALA A 209 6.29 -23.94 22.19
CA ALA A 209 5.74 -24.03 20.85
C ALA A 209 6.44 -23.04 19.89
N GLU A 210 6.71 -21.82 20.32
CA GLU A 210 7.43 -20.82 19.53
C GLU A 210 8.84 -21.27 19.12
N GLU A 211 9.56 -21.96 20.00
CA GLU A 211 10.87 -22.51 19.66
C GLU A 211 10.77 -23.69 18.69
N LEU A 212 9.72 -24.50 18.81
CA LEU A 212 9.43 -25.54 17.82
C LEU A 212 9.09 -24.92 16.46
N LEU A 213 8.34 -23.83 16.46
CA LEU A 213 8.03 -23.11 15.21
C LEU A 213 9.29 -22.52 14.56
N LEU A 214 10.24 -22.02 15.35
CA LEU A 214 11.56 -21.62 14.84
C LEU A 214 12.32 -22.81 14.21
N LEU A 215 12.28 -24.00 14.82
CA LEU A 215 12.84 -25.22 14.24
C LEU A 215 12.18 -25.52 12.88
N VAL A 216 10.85 -25.51 12.83
CA VAL A 216 10.10 -25.74 11.58
C VAL A 216 10.55 -24.76 10.50
N LYS A 217 10.63 -23.47 10.81
CA LYS A 217 11.09 -22.44 9.86
C LYS A 217 12.51 -22.70 9.33
N ILE A 218 13.44 -23.10 10.21
CA ILE A 218 14.81 -23.44 9.82
C ILE A 218 14.81 -24.65 8.86
N PHE A 219 14.04 -25.68 9.15
CA PHE A 219 13.95 -26.88 8.31
C PHE A 219 13.26 -26.56 6.97
N GLU A 220 12.16 -25.83 6.97
CA GLU A 220 11.48 -25.36 5.75
C GLU A 220 12.39 -24.53 4.85
N SER A 221 13.19 -23.63 5.42
CA SER A 221 14.14 -22.79 4.65
C SER A 221 15.22 -23.61 3.92
N GLN A 222 15.40 -24.86 4.33
CA GLN A 222 16.34 -25.83 3.72
C GLN A 222 15.63 -26.91 2.89
N GLY A 223 14.32 -26.80 2.66
CA GLY A 223 13.53 -27.78 1.92
C GLY A 223 13.32 -29.11 2.63
N ARG A 224 13.54 -29.19 3.95
CA ARG A 224 13.46 -30.43 4.76
C ARG A 224 12.04 -30.72 5.24
N HIS A 225 11.05 -30.59 4.34
CA HIS A 225 9.63 -30.72 4.68
C HIS A 225 9.25 -32.11 5.26
N ALA A 226 9.80 -33.21 4.71
CA ALA A 226 9.54 -34.54 5.20
C ALA A 226 10.05 -34.76 6.64
N GLU A 227 11.15 -34.11 7.03
CA GLU A 227 11.66 -34.14 8.39
C GLU A 227 10.74 -33.38 9.37
N VAL A 228 10.17 -32.25 8.93
CA VAL A 228 9.17 -31.52 9.71
C VAL A 228 7.96 -32.41 10.00
N VAL A 229 7.44 -33.11 9.00
CA VAL A 229 6.31 -34.05 9.20
C VAL A 229 6.65 -35.09 10.27
N LYS A 230 7.85 -35.72 10.19
CA LYS A 230 8.29 -36.69 11.18
C LYS A 230 8.39 -36.13 12.60
N ILE A 231 8.89 -34.90 12.73
CA ILE A 231 8.98 -34.22 14.04
C ILE A 231 7.58 -33.96 14.60
N LEU A 232 6.65 -33.47 13.77
CA LEU A 232 5.28 -33.19 14.19
C LEU A 232 4.47 -34.49 14.51
N ASP A 233 4.94 -35.66 14.10
CA ASP A 233 4.37 -36.97 14.47
C ASP A 233 5.02 -37.59 15.70
N SER A 234 6.13 -37.03 16.21
CA SER A 234 6.83 -37.58 17.37
C SER A 234 6.08 -37.33 18.68
N ASP A 235 6.28 -38.22 19.66
CA ASP A 235 5.59 -38.12 20.96
C ASP A 235 6.07 -36.94 21.80
N ASN A 236 7.34 -36.53 21.68
CA ASN A 236 7.95 -35.51 22.53
C ASN A 236 7.90 -34.11 21.94
N LEU A 237 7.86 -33.96 20.62
CA LEU A 237 7.82 -32.66 19.90
C LEU A 237 6.57 -32.49 19.02
N GLY A 238 5.84 -33.60 18.77
CA GLY A 238 4.73 -33.57 17.83
C GLY A 238 3.50 -32.85 18.35
N ILE A 239 2.44 -32.85 17.53
CA ILE A 239 1.20 -32.13 17.77
C ILE A 239 0.56 -32.52 19.12
N LYS A 240 0.65 -33.78 19.50
CA LYS A 240 0.10 -34.29 20.77
C LYS A 240 1.03 -34.10 21.98
N SER A 241 2.25 -33.59 21.76
CA SER A 241 3.21 -33.38 22.83
C SER A 241 2.74 -32.31 23.83
N ARG A 242 3.36 -32.31 25.02
CA ARG A 242 3.13 -31.29 26.04
C ARG A 242 3.60 -29.89 25.60
N ILE A 243 4.43 -29.77 24.56
CA ILE A 243 4.92 -28.51 24.01
C ILE A 243 3.83 -27.88 23.14
N VAL A 244 3.19 -28.65 22.28
CA VAL A 244 2.20 -28.18 21.31
C VAL A 244 0.76 -28.24 21.85
N GLN A 245 0.45 -29.24 22.68
CA GLN A 245 -0.85 -29.40 23.37
C GLN A 245 -2.05 -29.44 22.42
N ASN A 246 -1.92 -30.07 21.26
CA ASN A 246 -2.93 -30.15 20.19
C ASN A 246 -3.32 -28.79 19.60
N ASP A 247 -2.44 -27.83 19.59
CA ASP A 247 -2.69 -26.53 18.90
C ASP A 247 -2.95 -26.75 17.40
N TRP A 248 -4.12 -26.31 16.93
CA TRP A 248 -4.57 -26.47 15.55
C TRP A 248 -3.63 -25.81 14.52
N SER A 249 -2.93 -24.75 14.91
CA SER A 249 -1.96 -24.08 14.02
C SER A 249 -0.86 -25.03 13.54
N TYR A 250 -0.42 -25.97 14.38
CA TYR A 250 0.58 -27.00 14.02
C TYR A 250 0.00 -28.10 13.12
N VAL A 251 -1.30 -28.35 13.19
CA VAL A 251 -1.97 -29.17 12.18
C VAL A 251 -1.86 -28.52 10.80
N GLY A 252 -2.13 -27.20 10.71
CA GLY A 252 -1.93 -26.44 9.48
C GLY A 252 -0.49 -26.50 8.95
N VAL A 253 0.50 -26.37 9.84
CA VAL A 253 1.92 -26.53 9.50
C VAL A 253 2.20 -27.92 8.94
N LYS A 254 1.66 -28.98 9.56
CA LYS A 254 1.83 -30.35 9.08
C LYS A 254 1.19 -30.58 7.72
N LEU A 255 -0.04 -30.10 7.49
CA LEU A 255 -0.74 -30.18 6.21
C LEU A 255 0.09 -29.54 5.09
N SER A 256 0.60 -28.33 5.32
CA SER A 256 1.46 -27.63 4.35
C SER A 256 2.77 -28.36 4.06
N ASN A 257 3.39 -28.97 5.07
CA ASN A 257 4.64 -29.73 4.87
C ASN A 257 4.41 -31.09 4.21
N LEU A 258 3.28 -31.77 4.42
CA LEU A 258 2.87 -32.94 3.66
C LEU A 258 2.74 -32.63 2.16
N GLU A 259 2.11 -31.50 1.84
CA GLU A 259 1.96 -31.04 0.45
C GLU A 259 3.31 -30.70 -0.18
N LYS A 260 4.15 -29.88 0.48
CA LYS A 260 5.48 -29.49 0.00
C LYS A 260 6.46 -30.64 -0.11
N ALA A 261 6.31 -31.69 0.72
CA ALA A 261 7.10 -32.90 0.64
C ALA A 261 6.56 -33.93 -0.38
N GLU A 262 5.45 -33.61 -1.05
CA GLU A 262 4.75 -34.50 -2.00
C GLU A 262 4.37 -35.87 -1.38
N MET A 263 4.12 -35.89 -0.06
CA MET A 263 3.73 -37.10 0.68
C MET A 263 2.21 -37.34 0.54
N TRP A 264 1.77 -37.61 -0.69
CA TRP A 264 0.35 -37.60 -1.05
C TRP A 264 -0.44 -38.73 -0.38
N THR A 265 0.13 -39.92 -0.26
CA THR A 265 -0.53 -41.09 0.37
C THR A 265 -0.75 -40.86 1.86
N GLU A 266 0.29 -40.38 2.55
CA GLU A 266 0.23 -40.03 3.97
C GLU A 266 -0.70 -38.84 4.19
N GLY A 267 -0.64 -37.82 3.30
CA GLY A 267 -1.51 -36.67 3.33
C GLY A 267 -2.99 -37.01 3.20
N LEU A 268 -3.33 -37.86 2.24
CA LEU A 268 -4.69 -38.37 2.05
C LEU A 268 -5.20 -39.14 3.28
N SER A 269 -4.36 -40.02 3.83
CA SER A 269 -4.70 -40.79 5.04
C SER A 269 -4.91 -39.88 6.24
N TYR A 270 -4.02 -38.91 6.44
CA TYR A 270 -4.09 -37.95 7.55
C TYR A 270 -5.34 -37.04 7.43
N ALA A 271 -5.65 -36.54 6.24
CA ALA A 271 -6.85 -35.75 6.01
C ALA A 271 -8.14 -36.52 6.30
N LYS A 272 -8.23 -37.80 5.82
CA LYS A 272 -9.35 -38.70 6.13
C LYS A 272 -9.47 -38.98 7.64
N GLN A 273 -8.35 -39.10 8.35
CA GLN A 273 -8.34 -39.27 9.80
C GLN A 273 -8.87 -38.02 10.54
N LEU A 274 -8.46 -36.84 10.13
CA LEU A 274 -8.94 -35.59 10.74
C LEU A 274 -10.45 -35.37 10.50
N LEU A 275 -10.94 -35.73 9.30
CA LEU A 275 -12.32 -35.64 8.86
C LEU A 275 -13.15 -36.89 9.16
N ALA A 276 -12.69 -37.78 10.05
CA ALA A 276 -13.42 -38.99 10.39
C ALA A 276 -14.88 -38.68 10.72
N ILE A 277 -15.81 -39.47 10.11
CA ILE A 277 -17.26 -39.23 10.27
C ILE A 277 -17.62 -39.47 11.72
N PRO A 278 -18.22 -38.46 12.39
CA PRO A 278 -18.52 -38.56 13.81
C PRO A 278 -19.57 -39.61 14.08
N SER A 279 -19.30 -40.45 15.10
CA SER A 279 -20.18 -41.52 15.59
C SER A 279 -21.00 -41.12 16.82
N SER A 280 -20.61 -40.04 17.49
CA SER A 280 -21.30 -39.50 18.69
C SER A 280 -21.62 -38.00 18.56
N GLU A 281 -22.54 -37.51 19.40
CA GLU A 281 -22.90 -36.07 19.45
C GLU A 281 -21.73 -35.18 19.93
N GLU A 282 -20.82 -35.71 20.75
CA GLU A 282 -19.62 -35.00 21.17
C GLU A 282 -18.62 -34.85 19.99
N GLU A 283 -18.45 -35.92 19.21
CA GLU A 283 -17.62 -35.89 18.02
C GLU A 283 -18.18 -34.94 16.92
N LYS A 284 -19.50 -34.81 16.83
CA LYS A 284 -20.12 -33.82 15.92
C LYS A 284 -19.74 -32.37 16.22
N LYS A 285 -19.51 -32.05 17.50
CA LYS A 285 -19.06 -30.70 17.88
C LYS A 285 -17.58 -30.50 17.52
N THR A 286 -16.74 -31.45 17.81
CA THR A 286 -15.30 -31.37 17.51
C THR A 286 -15.00 -31.44 16.01
N ILE A 287 -15.83 -32.12 15.22
CA ILE A 287 -15.66 -32.17 13.76
C ILE A 287 -15.91 -30.83 13.10
N GLN A 288 -16.73 -29.93 13.67
CA GLN A 288 -16.93 -28.58 13.14
C GLN A 288 -15.65 -27.75 13.19
N GLU A 289 -14.82 -27.95 14.23
CA GLU A 289 -13.52 -27.27 14.35
C GLU A 289 -12.47 -27.82 13.37
N ARG A 290 -12.66 -29.08 12.94
CA ARG A 290 -11.78 -29.77 11.98
C ARG A 290 -12.25 -29.65 10.53
N ASP A 291 -13.48 -29.18 10.29
CA ASP A 291 -14.02 -28.90 8.96
C ASP A 291 -13.38 -27.62 8.38
N ASP A 292 -12.05 -27.64 8.25
CA ASP A 292 -11.20 -26.59 7.73
C ASP A 292 -10.87 -26.83 6.27
N TRP A 293 -10.92 -25.78 5.44
CA TRP A 293 -10.63 -25.88 4.02
C TRP A 293 -9.23 -26.45 3.74
N ALA A 294 -8.22 -26.16 4.56
CA ALA A 294 -6.87 -26.68 4.38
C ALA A 294 -6.83 -28.22 4.41
N VAL A 295 -7.66 -28.86 5.25
CA VAL A 295 -7.77 -30.32 5.32
C VAL A 295 -8.42 -30.88 4.05
N TRP A 296 -9.52 -30.25 3.60
CA TRP A 296 -10.23 -30.64 2.38
C TRP A 296 -9.40 -30.39 1.13
N HIS A 297 -8.64 -29.31 1.10
CA HIS A 297 -7.73 -29.01 0.00
C HIS A 297 -6.64 -30.06 -0.14
N LEU A 298 -5.98 -30.43 0.97
CA LEU A 298 -5.01 -31.54 0.95
C LEU A 298 -5.64 -32.85 0.50
N LEU A 299 -6.85 -33.16 0.99
CA LEU A 299 -7.59 -34.37 0.58
C LEU A 299 -7.85 -34.41 -0.94
N ALA A 300 -8.35 -33.31 -1.49
CA ALA A 300 -8.64 -33.20 -2.91
C ALA A 300 -7.35 -33.23 -3.76
N THR A 301 -6.34 -32.45 -3.37
CA THR A 301 -5.06 -32.40 -4.08
C THR A 301 -4.31 -33.74 -4.05
N ALA A 302 -4.27 -34.39 -2.90
CA ALA A 302 -3.64 -35.70 -2.78
C ALA A 302 -4.36 -36.77 -3.64
N THR A 303 -5.70 -36.72 -3.67
CA THR A 303 -6.49 -37.61 -4.56
C THR A 303 -6.15 -37.38 -6.03
N GLN A 304 -6.05 -36.13 -6.46
CA GLN A 304 -5.68 -35.75 -7.82
C GLN A 304 -4.24 -36.18 -8.18
N LYS A 305 -3.30 -36.08 -7.24
CA LYS A 305 -1.89 -36.40 -7.46
C LYS A 305 -1.61 -37.91 -7.47
N ILE A 306 -2.36 -38.70 -6.70
CA ILE A 306 -2.31 -40.15 -6.72
C ILE A 306 -2.92 -40.68 -8.03
N ASP A 307 -3.92 -40.01 -8.56
CA ASP A 307 -4.55 -40.19 -9.89
C ASP A 307 -4.91 -41.66 -10.24
N THR A 308 -5.51 -42.37 -9.26
CA THR A 308 -6.09 -43.68 -9.55
C THR A 308 -7.60 -43.66 -9.47
N ALA A 309 -8.28 -44.31 -10.43
CA ALA A 309 -9.74 -44.34 -10.46
C ALA A 309 -10.35 -44.90 -9.15
N GLN A 310 -9.67 -45.83 -8.49
CA GLN A 310 -10.06 -46.35 -7.21
C GLN A 310 -10.00 -45.31 -6.12
N THR A 311 -8.87 -44.59 -5.99
CA THR A 311 -8.70 -43.53 -4.97
C THR A 311 -9.71 -42.39 -5.16
N THR A 312 -9.97 -42.02 -6.40
CA THR A 312 -10.96 -40.98 -6.73
C THR A 312 -12.36 -41.41 -6.31
N SER A 313 -12.76 -42.65 -6.66
CA SER A 313 -14.07 -43.19 -6.26
C SER A 313 -14.23 -43.30 -4.74
N GLU A 314 -13.23 -43.85 -4.04
CA GLU A 314 -13.23 -43.97 -2.57
C GLU A 314 -13.32 -42.57 -1.88
N THR A 315 -12.66 -41.55 -2.45
CA THR A 315 -12.70 -40.20 -1.91
C THR A 315 -14.05 -39.51 -2.17
N GLN A 316 -14.63 -39.73 -3.35
CA GLN A 316 -15.99 -39.23 -3.64
C GLN A 316 -17.04 -39.87 -2.74
N ASP A 317 -16.93 -41.19 -2.47
CA ASP A 317 -17.80 -41.89 -1.54
C ASP A 317 -17.63 -41.37 -0.11
N PHE A 318 -16.38 -41.11 0.31
CA PHE A 318 -16.10 -40.52 1.62
C PHE A 318 -16.74 -39.15 1.76
N ILE A 319 -16.56 -38.23 0.77
CA ILE A 319 -17.16 -36.89 0.77
C ILE A 319 -18.69 -37.01 0.81
N THR A 320 -19.28 -37.92 0.04
CA THR A 320 -20.73 -38.11 0.00
C THR A 320 -21.28 -38.52 1.36
N LYS A 321 -20.63 -39.49 2.03
CA LYS A 321 -20.97 -39.93 3.39
C LYS A 321 -20.83 -38.78 4.41
N PHE A 322 -19.76 -38.00 4.27
CA PHE A 322 -19.54 -36.82 5.14
C PHE A 322 -20.64 -35.76 4.97
N ILE A 323 -21.04 -35.46 3.74
CA ILE A 323 -22.13 -34.50 3.43
C ILE A 323 -23.46 -34.98 4.05
N VAL A 324 -23.71 -36.30 4.04
CA VAL A 324 -24.92 -36.86 4.67
C VAL A 324 -24.86 -36.69 6.19
N ALA A 325 -23.68 -36.94 6.79
CA ALA A 325 -23.50 -36.79 8.25
C ALA A 325 -23.45 -35.32 8.70
N GLN A 326 -22.92 -34.43 7.85
CA GLN A 326 -22.77 -32.99 8.10
C GLN A 326 -23.39 -32.16 6.95
N PRO A 327 -24.71 -32.08 6.85
CA PRO A 327 -25.38 -31.44 5.72
C PRO A 327 -25.07 -29.93 5.55
N LYS A 328 -24.61 -29.26 6.64
CA LYS A 328 -24.28 -27.84 6.64
C LYS A 328 -22.83 -27.52 6.23
N SER A 329 -21.97 -28.54 6.06
CA SER A 329 -20.57 -28.33 5.68
C SER A 329 -20.48 -27.69 4.28
N ARG A 330 -19.91 -26.49 4.23
CA ARG A 330 -19.55 -25.80 2.99
C ARG A 330 -18.32 -26.48 2.36
N ASN A 331 -17.31 -26.78 3.17
CA ASN A 331 -16.01 -27.23 2.71
C ASN A 331 -16.09 -28.61 2.04
N ALA A 332 -16.90 -29.53 2.58
CA ALA A 332 -17.13 -30.84 1.95
C ALA A 332 -17.77 -30.70 0.56
N ARG A 333 -18.70 -29.77 0.40
CA ARG A 333 -19.34 -29.51 -0.91
C ARG A 333 -18.42 -28.84 -1.91
N LEU A 334 -17.53 -27.93 -1.44
CA LEU A 334 -16.47 -27.35 -2.27
C LEU A 334 -15.46 -28.43 -2.70
N ALA A 335 -15.05 -29.32 -1.80
CA ALA A 335 -14.18 -30.42 -2.15
C ALA A 335 -14.82 -31.37 -3.19
N ARG A 336 -16.13 -31.59 -3.11
CA ARG A 336 -16.86 -32.33 -4.15
C ARG A 336 -16.81 -31.60 -5.51
N LEU A 337 -17.04 -30.28 -5.52
CA LEU A 337 -16.90 -29.48 -6.75
C LEU A 337 -15.49 -29.54 -7.33
N ASP A 338 -14.48 -29.42 -6.46
CA ASP A 338 -13.07 -29.41 -6.86
C ASP A 338 -12.68 -30.74 -7.53
N LEU A 339 -13.05 -31.86 -6.93
CA LEU A 339 -12.82 -33.20 -7.50
C LEU A 339 -13.62 -33.46 -8.78
N THR A 340 -14.88 -32.99 -8.84
CA THR A 340 -15.72 -33.13 -10.05
C THR A 340 -15.13 -32.30 -11.20
N CYS A 341 -14.69 -31.06 -10.92
CA CYS A 341 -14.06 -30.20 -11.92
C CYS A 341 -12.73 -30.80 -12.42
N SER A 342 -11.89 -31.30 -11.53
CA SER A 342 -10.62 -31.94 -11.91
C SER A 342 -10.83 -33.22 -12.71
N SER A 343 -11.79 -34.06 -12.34
CA SER A 343 -12.15 -35.27 -13.11
C SER A 343 -12.73 -34.92 -14.48
N PHE A 344 -13.47 -33.81 -14.60
CA PHE A 344 -13.94 -33.28 -15.89
C PHE A 344 -12.75 -32.81 -16.75
N GLN A 345 -11.83 -32.03 -16.18
CA GLN A 345 -10.64 -31.56 -16.88
C GLN A 345 -9.72 -32.71 -17.35
N ALA A 346 -9.67 -33.80 -16.60
CA ALA A 346 -8.97 -35.01 -16.97
C ALA A 346 -9.74 -35.87 -18.01
N GLY A 347 -10.95 -35.47 -18.41
CA GLY A 347 -11.76 -36.19 -19.38
C GLY A 347 -12.49 -37.43 -18.83
N ALA A 348 -12.49 -37.65 -17.50
CA ALA A 348 -13.15 -38.79 -16.87
C ALA A 348 -14.66 -38.56 -16.66
N LEU A 349 -15.13 -37.33 -16.63
CA LEU A 349 -16.53 -36.92 -16.46
C LEU A 349 -17.00 -36.07 -17.65
N LYS A 350 -18.31 -36.03 -17.84
CA LYS A 350 -18.95 -35.19 -18.84
C LYS A 350 -19.27 -33.80 -18.31
N GLN A 351 -19.53 -32.89 -19.22
CA GLN A 351 -19.88 -31.50 -18.91
C GLN A 351 -21.19 -31.40 -18.09
N GLU A 352 -22.17 -32.28 -18.39
CA GLU A 352 -23.42 -32.37 -17.64
C GLU A 352 -23.21 -32.71 -16.17
N ASP A 353 -22.21 -33.51 -15.84
CA ASP A 353 -21.89 -33.91 -14.46
C ASP A 353 -21.39 -32.68 -13.66
N LEU A 354 -20.47 -31.89 -14.25
CA LEU A 354 -19.99 -30.67 -13.63
C LEU A 354 -21.10 -29.63 -13.50
N LEU A 355 -21.91 -29.43 -14.54
CA LEU A 355 -23.06 -28.52 -14.51
C LEU A 355 -24.04 -28.90 -13.38
N SER A 356 -24.38 -30.18 -13.28
CA SER A 356 -25.28 -30.69 -12.22
C SER A 356 -24.67 -30.48 -10.82
N CYS A 357 -23.38 -30.69 -10.67
CA CYS A 357 -22.69 -30.44 -9.40
C CYS A 357 -22.71 -28.96 -9.01
N CYS A 358 -22.50 -28.03 -9.98
CA CYS A 358 -22.62 -26.59 -9.77
C CYS A 358 -24.05 -26.18 -9.39
N GLN A 359 -25.07 -26.74 -10.03
CA GLN A 359 -26.48 -26.49 -9.69
C GLN A 359 -26.80 -26.95 -8.26
N ALA A 360 -26.37 -28.14 -7.89
CA ALA A 360 -26.58 -28.69 -6.55
C ALA A 360 -25.84 -27.83 -5.47
N TYR A 361 -24.67 -27.27 -5.81
CA TYR A 361 -23.98 -26.34 -4.93
C TYR A 361 -24.76 -25.04 -4.79
N PHE A 362 -25.24 -24.47 -5.90
CA PHE A 362 -26.03 -23.24 -5.89
C PHE A 362 -27.30 -23.40 -5.04
N ASP A 363 -28.04 -24.48 -5.19
CA ASP A 363 -29.26 -24.76 -4.41
C ASP A 363 -28.99 -24.77 -2.91
N HIS A 364 -27.86 -25.33 -2.51
CA HIS A 364 -27.47 -25.33 -1.11
C HIS A 364 -26.99 -23.97 -0.61
N ALA A 365 -26.23 -23.25 -1.40
CA ALA A 365 -25.49 -22.06 -0.98
C ALA A 365 -26.11 -20.72 -1.45
N LYS A 366 -27.18 -20.74 -2.27
CA LYS A 366 -27.77 -19.52 -2.89
C LYS A 366 -28.04 -18.39 -1.90
N ASN A 367 -28.45 -18.73 -0.67
CA ASN A 367 -28.75 -17.78 0.40
C ASN A 367 -27.52 -17.32 1.19
N LYS A 368 -26.32 -17.60 0.71
CA LYS A 368 -25.05 -17.24 1.32
C LYS A 368 -24.24 -16.31 0.42
N LEU A 369 -23.66 -15.25 0.99
CA LEU A 369 -22.89 -14.24 0.22
C LEU A 369 -21.66 -14.82 -0.49
N TYR A 370 -21.10 -15.90 0.02
CA TYR A 370 -19.92 -16.55 -0.58
C TYR A 370 -20.24 -17.39 -1.82
N CYS A 371 -21.52 -17.66 -2.13
CA CYS A 371 -21.93 -18.57 -3.20
C CYS A 371 -21.38 -18.17 -4.57
N PHE A 372 -21.46 -16.90 -4.93
CA PHE A 372 -20.88 -16.37 -6.17
C PHE A 372 -19.37 -16.60 -6.26
N GLY A 373 -18.63 -16.23 -5.20
CA GLY A 373 -17.17 -16.37 -5.17
C GLY A 373 -16.70 -17.83 -5.27
N ASP A 374 -17.42 -18.74 -4.63
CA ASP A 374 -17.11 -20.18 -4.69
C ASP A 374 -17.32 -20.76 -6.12
N LEU A 375 -18.41 -20.39 -6.76
CA LEU A 375 -18.75 -20.87 -8.11
C LEU A 375 -17.89 -20.25 -9.21
N LEU A 376 -17.39 -19.02 -9.00
CA LEU A 376 -16.55 -18.32 -9.97
C LEU A 376 -15.29 -19.11 -10.35
N ARG A 377 -14.83 -20.01 -9.47
CA ARG A 377 -13.66 -20.86 -9.69
C ARG A 377 -13.94 -22.01 -10.69
N TYR A 378 -15.17 -22.53 -10.71
CA TYR A 378 -15.51 -23.77 -11.44
C TYR A 378 -16.28 -23.53 -12.73
N LEU A 379 -17.19 -22.56 -12.74
CA LEU A 379 -18.02 -22.25 -13.92
C LEU A 379 -17.24 -21.94 -15.19
N PRO A 380 -16.06 -21.28 -15.16
CA PRO A 380 -15.27 -21.04 -16.39
C PRO A 380 -14.77 -22.31 -17.09
N SER A 381 -14.81 -23.46 -16.44
CA SER A 381 -14.48 -24.76 -17.05
C SER A 381 -15.60 -25.28 -17.97
N LEU A 382 -16.83 -24.75 -17.84
CA LEU A 382 -17.97 -25.09 -18.68
C LEU A 382 -17.95 -24.30 -20.01
N ASP A 383 -18.59 -24.83 -21.04
CA ASP A 383 -18.81 -24.11 -22.29
C ASP A 383 -19.84 -22.97 -22.12
N LYS A 384 -19.89 -22.06 -23.11
CA LYS A 384 -20.77 -20.89 -23.07
C LYS A 384 -22.27 -21.26 -23.00
N ALA A 385 -22.68 -22.38 -23.59
CA ALA A 385 -24.07 -22.81 -23.57
C ALA A 385 -24.47 -23.31 -22.17
N SER A 386 -23.64 -24.12 -21.56
CA SER A 386 -23.84 -24.62 -20.19
C SER A 386 -23.78 -23.51 -19.14
N ILE A 387 -22.89 -22.53 -19.32
CA ILE A 387 -22.86 -21.34 -18.47
C ILE A 387 -24.16 -20.57 -18.55
N ARG A 388 -24.68 -20.34 -19.76
CA ARG A 388 -25.97 -19.68 -19.94
C ARG A 388 -27.10 -20.45 -19.27
N THR A 389 -27.16 -21.77 -19.49
CA THR A 389 -28.15 -22.65 -18.84
C THR A 389 -28.05 -22.56 -17.32
N PHE A 390 -26.84 -22.50 -16.77
CA PHE A 390 -26.63 -22.34 -15.34
C PHE A 390 -27.13 -21.00 -14.82
N VAL A 391 -26.84 -19.89 -15.51
CA VAL A 391 -27.27 -18.55 -15.06
C VAL A 391 -28.81 -18.42 -15.16
N GLU A 392 -29.43 -18.94 -16.20
CA GLU A 392 -30.90 -19.00 -16.33
C GLU A 392 -31.52 -19.85 -15.19
N TYR A 393 -30.91 -20.98 -14.88
CA TYR A 393 -31.31 -21.81 -13.73
C TYR A 393 -31.21 -21.05 -12.41
N ALA A 394 -30.08 -20.39 -12.15
CA ALA A 394 -29.85 -19.62 -10.93
C ALA A 394 -30.87 -18.47 -10.76
N SER A 395 -31.19 -17.76 -11.85
CA SER A 395 -32.22 -16.72 -11.85
C SER A 395 -33.60 -17.30 -11.51
N LYS A 396 -34.00 -18.35 -12.20
CA LYS A 396 -35.31 -19.01 -11.99
C LYS A 396 -35.48 -19.51 -10.57
N VAL A 397 -34.45 -20.18 -10.02
CA VAL A 397 -34.48 -20.72 -8.65
C VAL A 397 -34.50 -19.61 -7.61
N SER A 398 -33.85 -18.47 -7.88
CA SER A 398 -33.87 -17.31 -6.97
C SER A 398 -35.23 -16.60 -6.97
N ASP A 399 -35.90 -16.52 -8.12
CA ASP A 399 -37.22 -15.92 -8.23
C ASP A 399 -38.33 -16.77 -7.58
N GLN A 400 -38.18 -18.10 -7.67
CA GLN A 400 -39.11 -19.08 -7.09
C GLN A 400 -38.87 -19.40 -5.62
N ASN A 401 -37.88 -18.74 -4.99
CA ASN A 401 -37.54 -18.98 -3.61
C ASN A 401 -38.70 -18.55 -2.69
N GLU A 402 -39.33 -19.52 -2.04
CA GLU A 402 -40.43 -19.31 -1.09
C GLU A 402 -40.02 -18.62 0.22
N GLU A 403 -38.70 -18.58 0.49
CA GLU A 403 -38.16 -17.84 1.64
C GLU A 403 -38.40 -16.34 1.46
N THR A 404 -38.97 -15.72 2.51
CA THR A 404 -39.22 -14.28 2.54
C THR A 404 -38.08 -13.57 3.30
N GLY A 405 -37.84 -12.29 2.97
CA GLY A 405 -36.89 -11.46 3.69
C GLY A 405 -35.43 -11.52 3.20
N PRO A 406 -34.44 -11.39 4.13
CA PRO A 406 -33.04 -11.20 3.77
C PRO A 406 -32.42 -12.36 2.97
N PHE A 407 -32.84 -13.59 3.24
CA PHE A 407 -32.28 -14.79 2.59
C PHE A 407 -32.63 -14.86 1.11
N ARG A 408 -33.89 -14.56 0.73
CA ARG A 408 -34.28 -14.47 -0.68
C ARG A 408 -33.45 -13.45 -1.44
N ARG A 409 -33.20 -12.30 -0.81
CA ARG A 409 -32.42 -11.22 -1.43
C ARG A 409 -30.98 -11.65 -1.74
N VAL A 410 -30.35 -12.41 -0.82
CA VAL A 410 -28.99 -12.93 -1.08
C VAL A 410 -28.96 -13.86 -2.28
N ALA A 411 -30.00 -14.69 -2.47
CA ALA A 411 -30.10 -15.55 -3.66
C ALA A 411 -30.21 -14.72 -4.96
N VAL A 412 -31.05 -13.67 -4.97
CA VAL A 412 -31.18 -12.75 -6.12
C VAL A 412 -29.87 -12.01 -6.39
N ILE A 413 -29.16 -11.55 -5.35
CA ILE A 413 -27.85 -10.90 -5.50
C ILE A 413 -26.83 -11.85 -6.15
N ASN A 414 -26.76 -13.11 -5.68
CA ASN A 414 -25.88 -14.10 -6.27
C ASN A 414 -26.25 -14.38 -7.75
N ALA A 415 -27.51 -14.48 -8.09
CA ALA A 415 -27.97 -14.67 -9.48
C ALA A 415 -27.61 -13.45 -10.35
N LEU A 416 -27.81 -12.23 -9.87
CA LEU A 416 -27.43 -11.00 -10.59
C LEU A 416 -25.90 -10.88 -10.75
N LYS A 417 -25.11 -11.25 -9.76
CA LYS A 417 -23.63 -11.31 -9.88
C LYS A 417 -23.19 -12.31 -10.96
N LEU A 418 -23.82 -13.47 -11.02
CA LEU A 418 -23.56 -14.48 -12.05
C LEU A 418 -23.96 -13.98 -13.44
N GLU A 419 -25.12 -13.34 -13.57
CA GLU A 419 -25.57 -12.73 -14.83
C GLU A 419 -24.59 -11.65 -15.29
N TYR A 420 -24.22 -10.73 -14.40
CA TYR A 420 -23.23 -9.69 -14.70
C TYR A 420 -21.93 -10.32 -15.21
N CYS A 421 -21.38 -11.27 -14.46
CA CYS A 421 -20.10 -11.91 -14.77
C CYS A 421 -20.14 -12.62 -16.12
N PHE A 422 -21.04 -13.56 -16.30
CA PHE A 422 -20.97 -14.50 -17.41
C PHE A 422 -21.76 -14.11 -18.66
N LEU A 423 -22.81 -13.30 -18.52
CA LEU A 423 -23.66 -12.91 -19.68
C LEU A 423 -23.41 -11.47 -20.13
N LEU A 424 -23.01 -10.58 -19.22
CA LEU A 424 -22.83 -9.17 -19.52
C LEU A 424 -21.34 -8.82 -19.69
N SER A 425 -20.53 -8.99 -18.64
CA SER A 425 -19.11 -8.60 -18.64
C SER A 425 -18.25 -9.43 -19.62
N SER A 426 -18.60 -10.69 -19.87
CA SER A 426 -17.85 -11.56 -20.78
C SER A 426 -17.92 -11.11 -22.25
N ASN A 427 -18.91 -10.32 -22.64
CA ASN A 427 -19.15 -9.91 -24.01
C ASN A 427 -19.69 -8.48 -24.14
N VAL A 428 -19.07 -7.55 -23.45
CA VAL A 428 -19.51 -6.15 -23.31
C VAL A 428 -19.90 -5.51 -24.64
N SER A 429 -19.10 -5.70 -25.69
CA SER A 429 -19.32 -5.06 -27.01
C SER A 429 -20.59 -5.47 -27.71
N ASN A 430 -21.16 -6.63 -27.38
CA ASN A 430 -22.32 -7.20 -28.08
C ASN A 430 -23.59 -7.19 -27.23
N VAL A 431 -23.53 -6.59 -25.99
CA VAL A 431 -24.73 -6.53 -25.17
C VAL A 431 -25.61 -5.36 -25.59
N PRO A 432 -26.90 -5.61 -25.95
CA PRO A 432 -27.86 -4.55 -26.31
C PRO A 432 -28.07 -3.59 -25.12
N ARG A 433 -28.28 -2.31 -25.44
CA ARG A 433 -28.54 -1.26 -24.44
C ARG A 433 -29.72 -1.64 -23.53
N GLU A 434 -30.82 -2.10 -24.11
CA GLU A 434 -32.04 -2.48 -23.39
C GLU A 434 -31.78 -3.53 -22.31
N ARG A 435 -30.90 -4.50 -22.57
CA ARG A 435 -30.56 -5.54 -21.62
C ARG A 435 -29.77 -4.98 -20.42
N MET A 436 -28.95 -3.98 -20.68
CA MET A 436 -28.21 -3.29 -19.65
C MET A 436 -29.11 -2.46 -18.76
N GLU A 437 -30.00 -1.71 -19.38
CA GLU A 437 -30.99 -0.89 -18.68
C GLU A 437 -31.92 -1.77 -17.83
N ASP A 438 -32.33 -2.94 -18.34
CA ASP A 438 -33.09 -3.92 -17.59
C ASP A 438 -32.34 -4.45 -16.40
N PHE A 439 -31.07 -4.80 -16.57
CA PHE A 439 -30.21 -5.25 -15.46
C PHE A 439 -30.11 -4.20 -14.35
N VAL A 440 -29.77 -2.95 -14.70
CA VAL A 440 -29.67 -1.85 -13.74
C VAL A 440 -31.04 -1.59 -13.06
N SER A 441 -32.09 -1.61 -13.83
CA SER A 441 -33.48 -1.42 -13.33
C SER A 441 -33.88 -2.49 -12.34
N ARG A 442 -33.54 -3.75 -12.58
CA ARG A 442 -33.78 -4.87 -11.65
C ARG A 442 -32.99 -4.70 -10.37
N CYS A 443 -31.70 -4.33 -10.45
CA CYS A 443 -30.89 -4.06 -9.28
C CYS A 443 -31.50 -2.96 -8.39
N LEU A 444 -31.89 -1.83 -8.98
CA LEU A 444 -32.51 -0.71 -8.24
C LEU A 444 -33.88 -1.07 -7.66
N LYS A 445 -34.70 -1.82 -8.40
CA LYS A 445 -36.00 -2.29 -7.94
C LYS A 445 -35.88 -3.21 -6.71
N GLU A 446 -34.97 -4.19 -6.77
CA GLU A 446 -34.72 -5.11 -5.65
C GLU A 446 -34.11 -4.38 -4.44
N TYR A 447 -33.25 -3.38 -4.66
CA TYR A 447 -32.72 -2.53 -3.60
C TYR A 447 -33.83 -1.79 -2.86
N ARG A 448 -34.71 -1.08 -3.58
CA ARG A 448 -35.87 -0.37 -2.98
C ARG A 448 -36.82 -1.29 -2.25
N GLY A 449 -37.05 -2.49 -2.76
CA GLY A 449 -37.81 -3.52 -2.06
C GLY A 449 -37.18 -3.97 -0.74
N ALA A 450 -35.90 -3.66 -0.52
CA ALA A 450 -35.16 -3.95 0.70
C ALA A 450 -35.16 -2.79 1.71
N GLU A 451 -35.46 -1.55 1.27
CA GLU A 451 -35.54 -0.39 2.16
C GLU A 451 -36.65 -0.63 3.21
N ARG A 452 -36.30 -0.49 4.47
CA ARG A 452 -37.27 -0.54 5.55
C ARG A 452 -38.14 0.73 5.49
N PRO A 453 -39.48 0.64 5.60
CA PRO A 453 -40.28 1.84 5.86
C PRO A 453 -39.78 2.47 7.15
N ASP A 454 -39.64 3.79 7.18
CA ASP A 454 -39.22 4.63 8.31
C ASP A 454 -39.94 4.20 9.62
N GLN A 455 -39.34 3.32 10.35
CA GLN A 455 -39.63 3.14 11.76
C GLN A 455 -38.48 3.78 12.50
N GLY A 456 -38.75 4.87 13.25
CA GLY A 456 -37.80 5.73 13.95
C GLY A 456 -36.88 5.04 14.96
N SER A 457 -36.20 4.01 14.53
CA SER A 457 -35.16 3.31 15.25
C SER A 457 -33.81 3.92 14.84
N ALA A 458 -32.96 4.16 15.85
CA ALA A 458 -31.58 4.64 15.69
C ALA A 458 -30.86 3.95 14.55
N PRO A 459 -29.97 4.67 13.82
CA PRO A 459 -29.21 4.10 12.71
C PRO A 459 -28.54 2.81 13.18
N SER A 460 -28.76 1.72 12.43
CA SER A 460 -28.20 0.44 12.78
C SER A 460 -26.67 0.56 12.77
N THR A 461 -26.02 0.04 13.80
CA THR A 461 -24.54 -0.03 13.91
C THR A 461 -23.92 -1.02 12.92
N ILE A 462 -24.68 -1.54 11.96
CA ILE A 462 -24.25 -2.53 10.96
C ILE A 462 -23.49 -1.79 9.86
N GLU A 463 -22.24 -2.17 9.64
CA GLU A 463 -21.32 -1.55 8.67
C GLU A 463 -21.80 -1.67 7.21
N SER A 464 -22.45 -2.78 6.83
CA SER A 464 -23.04 -3.00 5.51
C SER A 464 -24.19 -4.01 5.58
N GLN A 465 -25.12 -3.90 4.62
CA GLN A 465 -26.21 -4.86 4.45
C GLN A 465 -26.02 -5.66 3.15
N PRO A 466 -26.48 -6.90 3.05
CA PRO A 466 -26.41 -7.65 1.79
C PRO A 466 -27.05 -6.93 0.60
N SER A 467 -28.13 -6.17 0.83
CA SER A 467 -28.80 -5.39 -0.21
C SER A 467 -27.95 -4.25 -0.79
N ASP A 468 -26.93 -3.82 -0.11
CA ASP A 468 -26.01 -2.76 -0.58
C ASP A 468 -25.33 -3.15 -1.89
N ASP A 469 -25.05 -4.45 -2.06
CA ASP A 469 -24.46 -5.00 -3.28
C ASP A 469 -25.29 -4.72 -4.53
N LEU A 470 -26.60 -4.55 -4.41
CA LEU A 470 -27.50 -4.22 -5.53
C LEU A 470 -27.24 -2.81 -6.07
N CYS A 471 -27.02 -1.83 -5.20
CA CYS A 471 -26.62 -0.47 -5.62
C CYS A 471 -25.24 -0.47 -6.26
N ILE A 472 -24.29 -1.22 -5.67
CA ILE A 472 -22.93 -1.32 -6.23
C ILE A 472 -22.99 -1.99 -7.60
N LEU A 473 -23.76 -3.07 -7.79
CA LEU A 473 -23.96 -3.72 -9.08
C LEU A 473 -24.64 -2.79 -10.10
N ALA A 474 -25.63 -1.99 -9.70
CA ALA A 474 -26.26 -1.01 -10.55
C ALA A 474 -25.23 0.05 -11.04
N ALA A 475 -24.40 0.57 -10.12
CA ALA A 475 -23.32 1.49 -10.47
C ALA A 475 -22.28 0.83 -11.40
N MET A 476 -21.87 -0.40 -11.10
CA MET A 476 -20.96 -1.17 -11.95
C MET A 476 -21.55 -1.36 -13.37
N GLY A 477 -22.80 -1.70 -13.47
CA GLY A 477 -23.51 -1.83 -14.74
C GLY A 477 -23.49 -0.54 -15.56
N LEU A 478 -23.85 0.59 -14.96
CA LEU A 478 -23.81 1.90 -15.61
C LEU A 478 -22.41 2.26 -16.12
N LEU A 479 -21.38 2.03 -15.29
CA LEU A 479 -19.99 2.39 -15.62
C LEU A 479 -19.37 1.46 -16.66
N ARG A 480 -19.61 0.15 -16.56
CA ARG A 480 -18.97 -0.84 -17.42
C ARG A 480 -19.51 -0.82 -18.84
N PHE A 481 -20.80 -0.60 -18.98
CA PHE A 481 -21.49 -0.76 -20.24
C PHE A 481 -21.74 0.53 -21.01
N SER A 482 -21.49 1.65 -20.38
CA SER A 482 -21.73 2.98 -20.95
C SER A 482 -20.93 3.27 -22.24
N GLY A 483 -19.73 2.68 -22.38
CA GLY A 483 -18.92 2.83 -23.59
C GLY A 483 -19.58 2.31 -24.87
N ASN A 484 -20.61 1.47 -24.78
CA ASN A 484 -21.37 0.96 -25.92
C ASN A 484 -22.49 1.92 -26.36
N TRP A 485 -22.85 2.90 -25.55
CA TRP A 485 -24.01 3.78 -25.78
C TRP A 485 -23.64 5.12 -26.42
N VAL A 486 -22.37 5.45 -26.39
CA VAL A 486 -21.88 6.70 -26.95
C VAL A 486 -20.78 6.39 -27.96
N SER A 487 -20.78 7.08 -29.08
CA SER A 487 -19.72 7.06 -30.10
C SER A 487 -18.37 7.59 -29.61
N SER A 488 -18.10 7.50 -28.32
CA SER A 488 -16.84 7.93 -27.70
C SER A 488 -15.72 6.93 -28.00
N LYS A 489 -14.50 7.41 -27.94
CA LYS A 489 -13.29 6.59 -28.09
C LYS A 489 -13.40 5.33 -27.23
N GLN A 490 -13.14 4.17 -27.83
CA GLN A 490 -13.24 2.86 -27.20
C GLN A 490 -12.57 2.87 -25.80
N GLY A 491 -13.34 2.66 -24.73
CA GLY A 491 -12.85 2.51 -23.36
C GLY A 491 -13.03 3.71 -22.42
N GLU A 492 -13.53 4.85 -22.88
CA GLU A 492 -13.83 5.99 -22.00
C GLU A 492 -15.23 5.89 -21.41
N ILE A 493 -15.36 6.04 -20.08
CA ILE A 493 -16.65 6.11 -19.40
C ILE A 493 -17.20 7.53 -19.57
N PRO A 494 -18.42 7.72 -20.13
CA PRO A 494 -19.03 9.05 -20.21
C PRO A 494 -19.22 9.66 -18.81
N ASP A 495 -18.90 10.94 -18.68
CA ASP A 495 -18.94 11.65 -17.38
C ASP A 495 -20.31 11.59 -16.71
N ILE A 496 -21.38 11.63 -17.51
CA ILE A 496 -22.75 11.50 -16.98
C ILE A 496 -22.98 10.14 -16.27
N MET A 497 -22.35 9.07 -16.73
CA MET A 497 -22.46 7.77 -16.06
C MET A 497 -21.70 7.75 -14.76
N LEU A 498 -20.59 8.49 -14.65
CA LEU A 498 -19.89 8.71 -13.38
C LEU A 498 -20.79 9.45 -12.38
N ILE A 499 -21.50 10.50 -12.84
CA ILE A 499 -22.41 11.28 -11.99
C ILE A 499 -23.61 10.43 -11.54
N ARG A 500 -24.22 9.66 -12.45
CA ARG A 500 -25.34 8.75 -12.12
C ARG A 500 -24.94 7.67 -11.14
N ALA A 501 -23.79 7.05 -11.34
CA ALA A 501 -23.25 6.04 -10.43
C ALA A 501 -22.94 6.66 -9.05
N ALA A 502 -22.39 7.86 -9.02
CA ALA A 502 -22.15 8.59 -7.77
C ALA A 502 -23.47 8.91 -7.04
N ALA A 503 -24.50 9.35 -7.75
CA ALA A 503 -25.82 9.61 -7.14
C ALA A 503 -26.44 8.34 -6.51
N ILE A 504 -26.37 7.19 -7.18
CA ILE A 504 -26.84 5.91 -6.65
C ILE A 504 -26.06 5.51 -5.39
N LEU A 505 -24.75 5.68 -5.41
CA LEU A 505 -23.90 5.33 -4.26
C LEU A 505 -24.06 6.31 -3.09
N GLU A 506 -24.25 7.60 -3.34
CA GLU A 506 -24.59 8.55 -2.26
C GLU A 506 -25.94 8.22 -1.62
N ARG A 507 -26.92 7.80 -2.44
CA ARG A 507 -28.21 7.29 -1.89
C ARG A 507 -27.99 6.05 -1.02
N LEU A 508 -27.10 5.15 -1.42
CA LEU A 508 -26.70 3.99 -0.63
C LEU A 508 -26.07 4.42 0.71
N ILE A 509 -25.16 5.39 0.70
CA ILE A 509 -24.44 5.87 1.90
C ILE A 509 -25.39 6.55 2.90
N VAL A 510 -26.50 7.14 2.47
CA VAL A 510 -27.56 7.62 3.38
C VAL A 510 -28.11 6.49 4.25
N ASN A 511 -28.26 5.29 3.69
CA ASN A 511 -28.81 4.12 4.37
C ASN A 511 -27.74 3.27 5.08
N SER A 512 -26.54 3.20 4.51
CA SER A 512 -25.40 2.41 4.98
C SER A 512 -24.12 3.25 5.03
N PRO A 513 -23.99 4.19 5.99
CA PRO A 513 -22.95 5.21 6.02
C PRO A 513 -21.52 4.66 6.17
N HIS A 514 -21.37 3.42 6.62
CA HIS A 514 -20.09 2.76 6.84
C HIS A 514 -19.75 1.70 5.78
N ASN A 515 -20.49 1.64 4.66
CA ASN A 515 -20.16 0.72 3.56
C ASN A 515 -18.86 1.16 2.89
N TYR A 516 -17.75 0.52 3.25
CA TYR A 516 -16.41 0.90 2.77
C TYR A 516 -16.24 0.73 1.26
N GLN A 517 -16.90 -0.25 0.63
CA GLN A 517 -16.80 -0.47 -0.82
C GLN A 517 -17.45 0.68 -1.59
N ALA A 518 -18.64 1.10 -1.16
CA ALA A 518 -19.33 2.24 -1.75
C ALA A 518 -18.55 3.55 -1.53
N LEU A 519 -18.01 3.76 -0.31
CA LEU A 519 -17.18 4.93 0.00
C LEU A 519 -15.92 4.99 -0.87
N LEU A 520 -15.19 3.89 -1.02
CA LEU A 520 -14.00 3.83 -1.88
C LEU A 520 -14.34 4.09 -3.35
N LEU A 521 -15.44 3.52 -3.83
CA LEU A 521 -15.91 3.75 -5.19
C LEU A 521 -16.27 5.22 -5.41
N LEU A 522 -17.01 5.83 -4.48
CA LEU A 522 -17.32 7.26 -4.52
C LEU A 522 -16.06 8.14 -4.53
N VAL A 523 -15.04 7.85 -3.71
CA VAL A 523 -13.76 8.57 -3.75
C VAL A 523 -13.18 8.58 -5.16
N ARG A 524 -13.15 7.41 -5.83
CA ARG A 524 -12.65 7.30 -7.21
C ARG A 524 -13.50 8.08 -8.20
N LEU A 525 -14.84 8.00 -8.08
CA LEU A 525 -15.76 8.71 -8.96
C LEU A 525 -15.62 10.23 -8.79
N TYR A 526 -15.54 10.73 -7.57
CA TYR A 526 -15.35 12.16 -7.30
C TYR A 526 -14.00 12.67 -7.80
N LEU A 527 -12.91 11.89 -7.63
CA LEU A 527 -11.64 12.27 -8.23
C LEU A 527 -11.75 12.33 -9.76
N ARG A 528 -12.39 11.35 -10.41
CA ARG A 528 -12.59 11.35 -11.88
C ARG A 528 -13.43 12.54 -12.35
N LEU A 529 -14.41 12.94 -11.57
CA LEU A 529 -15.23 14.13 -11.82
C LEU A 529 -14.53 15.45 -11.51
N GLY A 530 -13.28 15.42 -10.98
CA GLY A 530 -12.55 16.64 -10.61
C GLY A 530 -13.05 17.31 -9.33
N THR A 531 -13.88 16.64 -8.55
CA THR A 531 -14.45 17.14 -7.29
C THR A 531 -13.63 16.67 -6.09
N GLY A 532 -12.40 17.20 -5.97
CA GLY A 532 -11.43 16.75 -4.96
C GLY A 532 -11.89 16.95 -3.52
N SER A 533 -12.63 18.01 -3.21
CA SER A 533 -13.18 18.27 -1.88
C SER A 533 -14.20 17.20 -1.45
N LEU A 534 -15.09 16.78 -2.36
CA LEU A 534 -16.02 15.65 -2.09
C LEU A 534 -15.28 14.32 -1.93
N ALA A 535 -14.23 14.09 -2.72
CA ALA A 535 -13.38 12.91 -2.55
C ALA A 535 -12.73 12.87 -1.17
N LEU A 536 -12.19 13.99 -0.69
CA LEU A 536 -11.62 14.13 0.65
C LEU A 536 -12.68 13.94 1.75
N LYS A 537 -13.85 14.56 1.61
CA LYS A 537 -15.01 14.39 2.53
C LYS A 537 -15.39 12.89 2.64
N THR A 538 -15.52 12.24 1.51
CA THR A 538 -15.91 10.82 1.46
C THR A 538 -14.82 9.91 2.04
N PHE A 539 -13.55 10.18 1.73
CA PHE A 539 -12.43 9.43 2.28
C PHE A 539 -12.30 9.57 3.81
N SER A 540 -12.62 10.74 4.37
CA SER A 540 -12.59 10.95 5.82
C SER A 540 -13.56 10.02 6.56
N LYS A 541 -14.72 9.68 5.95
CA LYS A 541 -15.70 8.74 6.50
C LYS A 541 -15.15 7.30 6.63
N LEU A 542 -14.11 6.93 5.86
CA LEU A 542 -13.47 5.62 5.95
C LEU A 542 -12.61 5.45 7.21
N SER A 543 -12.26 6.54 7.89
CA SER A 543 -11.42 6.53 9.10
C SER A 543 -10.15 5.68 8.94
N VAL A 544 -9.45 5.85 7.81
CA VAL A 544 -8.25 5.09 7.44
C VAL A 544 -7.16 5.23 8.51
N LYS A 545 -6.64 4.11 9.00
CA LYS A 545 -5.66 4.06 10.11
C LYS A 545 -4.53 3.06 9.83
N GLN A 546 -3.37 3.32 10.40
CA GLN A 546 -2.22 2.39 10.41
C GLN A 546 -1.89 1.83 9.02
N MET A 547 -1.83 0.50 8.86
CA MET A 547 -1.52 -0.18 7.60
C MET A 547 -2.46 0.17 6.45
N GLN A 548 -3.66 0.67 6.72
CA GLN A 548 -4.57 1.12 5.68
C GLN A 548 -4.01 2.32 4.90
N PHE A 549 -3.13 3.13 5.51
CA PHE A 549 -2.41 4.17 4.76
C PHE A 549 -1.49 3.59 3.68
N GLU A 550 -0.91 2.42 3.91
CA GLU A 550 -0.10 1.72 2.91
C GLU A 550 -0.97 1.05 1.84
N THR A 551 -2.06 0.39 2.27
CA THR A 551 -2.80 -0.53 1.41
C THR A 551 -3.97 0.13 0.67
N VAL A 552 -4.64 1.14 1.26
CA VAL A 552 -5.92 1.67 0.77
C VAL A 552 -5.85 3.14 0.37
N ALA A 553 -4.98 3.94 1.02
CA ALA A 553 -4.98 5.39 0.82
C ALA A 553 -4.61 5.84 -0.62
N HIS A 554 -3.99 4.97 -1.42
CA HIS A 554 -3.72 5.22 -2.83
C HIS A 554 -5.00 5.54 -3.64
N ASN A 555 -6.18 5.12 -3.17
CA ASN A 555 -7.46 5.43 -3.81
C ASN A 555 -7.76 6.93 -3.83
N LEU A 556 -7.32 7.67 -2.81
CA LEU A 556 -7.41 9.14 -2.77
C LEU A 556 -6.14 9.79 -3.30
N PHE A 557 -4.97 9.33 -2.85
CA PHE A 557 -3.71 10.05 -3.02
C PHE A 557 -3.10 9.97 -4.43
N THR A 558 -3.53 9.00 -5.25
CA THR A 558 -3.04 8.92 -6.63
C THR A 558 -3.42 10.18 -7.41
N ARG A 559 -2.42 10.97 -7.81
CA ARG A 559 -2.55 12.25 -8.54
C ARG A 559 -3.34 13.36 -7.82
N LEU A 560 -3.61 13.23 -6.52
CA LEU A 560 -4.33 14.25 -5.76
C LEU A 560 -3.63 15.61 -5.85
N ALA A 561 -2.30 15.65 -5.82
CA ALA A 561 -1.53 16.89 -5.93
C ALA A 561 -1.72 17.64 -7.27
N THR A 562 -2.21 16.98 -8.30
CA THR A 562 -2.49 17.58 -9.61
C THR A 562 -3.98 17.65 -9.93
N ILE A 563 -4.84 17.09 -9.10
CA ILE A 563 -6.29 17.20 -9.24
C ILE A 563 -6.81 18.30 -8.29
N HIS A 564 -6.32 18.31 -7.06
CA HIS A 564 -6.79 19.24 -6.03
C HIS A 564 -5.64 19.67 -5.10
N PRO A 565 -4.69 20.52 -5.56
CA PRO A 565 -3.51 20.90 -4.80
C PRO A 565 -3.76 21.90 -3.67
N HIS A 566 -4.85 22.67 -3.71
CA HIS A 566 -5.16 23.75 -2.80
C HIS A 566 -6.01 23.29 -1.61
N SER A 567 -6.02 24.08 -0.55
CA SER A 567 -6.91 23.87 0.60
C SER A 567 -8.34 24.26 0.23
N ALA A 568 -9.30 23.41 0.55
CA ALA A 568 -10.72 23.69 0.46
C ALA A 568 -11.25 24.21 1.81
N PRO A 569 -12.37 24.96 1.80
CA PRO A 569 -13.09 25.29 3.02
C PRO A 569 -13.52 24.03 3.78
N PRO A 570 -13.72 24.11 5.11
CA PRO A 570 -14.28 23.02 5.88
C PRO A 570 -15.60 22.55 5.27
N ILE A 571 -15.76 21.25 5.11
CA ILE A 571 -16.99 20.65 4.59
C ILE A 571 -17.75 20.04 5.76
N ASP A 572 -19.04 20.40 5.90
CA ASP A 572 -19.90 19.86 6.95
C ASP A 572 -19.97 18.33 6.89
N GLY A 573 -19.92 17.69 8.05
CA GLY A 573 -19.96 16.24 8.19
C GLY A 573 -18.63 15.52 7.88
N ALA A 574 -17.52 16.26 7.68
CA ALA A 574 -16.20 15.66 7.57
C ALA A 574 -15.55 15.46 8.96
N GLU A 575 -14.81 14.37 9.13
CA GLU A 575 -14.07 14.09 10.36
C GLU A 575 -12.94 15.11 10.58
N TYR A 576 -12.33 15.62 9.49
CA TYR A 576 -11.27 16.63 9.52
C TYR A 576 -11.81 18.01 9.17
N LYS A 577 -11.53 18.99 10.04
CA LYS A 577 -12.01 20.37 9.87
C LYS A 577 -11.29 21.15 8.77
N ASP A 578 -10.04 20.77 8.43
CA ASP A 578 -9.22 21.45 7.45
C ASP A 578 -8.87 20.50 6.28
N PHE A 579 -9.56 20.68 5.14
CA PHE A 579 -9.25 19.96 3.91
C PHE A 579 -8.04 20.57 3.22
N ASN A 580 -6.86 20.28 3.77
CA ASN A 580 -5.60 20.60 3.15
C ASN A 580 -4.95 19.29 2.65
N PRO A 581 -4.81 19.09 1.33
CA PRO A 581 -4.18 17.90 0.77
C PRO A 581 -2.77 17.66 1.32
N GLN A 582 -1.98 18.73 1.55
CA GLN A 582 -0.66 18.60 2.16
C GLN A 582 -0.74 18.00 3.57
N SER A 583 -1.70 18.42 4.39
CA SER A 583 -1.90 17.86 5.72
C SER A 583 -2.30 16.39 5.66
N ALA A 584 -3.14 16.00 4.70
CA ALA A 584 -3.54 14.61 4.50
C ALA A 584 -2.34 13.71 4.14
N PHE A 585 -1.47 14.15 3.23
CA PHE A 585 -0.22 13.43 2.91
C PHE A 585 0.73 13.38 4.11
N VAL A 586 0.89 14.48 4.84
CA VAL A 586 1.76 14.53 6.04
C VAL A 586 1.26 13.56 7.11
N GLN A 587 -0.06 13.50 7.33
CA GLN A 587 -0.66 12.55 8.27
C GLN A 587 -0.40 11.09 7.86
N ALA A 588 -0.55 10.76 6.58
CA ALA A 588 -0.19 9.45 6.07
C ALA A 588 1.31 9.15 6.26
N MET A 589 2.19 10.14 6.10
CA MET A 589 3.63 9.98 6.32
C MET A 589 4.00 9.78 7.79
N ILE A 590 3.23 10.34 8.73
CA ILE A 590 3.42 10.11 10.18
C ILE A 590 3.25 8.62 10.52
N PHE A 591 2.35 7.91 9.81
CA PHE A 591 2.21 6.48 9.99
C PHE A 591 3.54 5.72 9.82
N TYR A 592 4.30 6.00 8.76
CA TYR A 592 5.58 5.31 8.52
C TYR A 592 6.63 5.58 9.61
N LEU A 593 6.70 6.82 10.12
CA LEU A 593 7.60 7.18 11.22
C LEU A 593 7.21 6.45 12.51
N SER A 594 5.92 6.45 12.82
CA SER A 594 5.37 5.73 13.98
C SER A 594 5.56 4.22 13.86
N ALA A 595 5.31 3.65 12.68
CA ALA A 595 5.47 2.24 12.42
C ALA A 595 6.93 1.80 12.58
N ASP A 596 7.89 2.60 12.11
CA ASP A 596 9.32 2.31 12.23
C ASP A 596 9.75 2.25 13.70
N ALA A 597 9.44 3.29 14.48
CA ALA A 597 9.76 3.36 15.90
C ALA A 597 9.08 2.23 16.72
N THR A 598 7.82 1.95 16.43
CA THR A 598 7.04 0.92 17.11
C THR A 598 7.56 -0.47 16.79
N SER A 599 7.87 -0.74 15.52
CA SER A 599 8.40 -2.03 15.09
C SER A 599 9.75 -2.35 15.72
N THR A 600 10.65 -1.36 15.81
CA THR A 600 11.96 -1.54 16.46
C THR A 600 11.81 -1.93 17.92
N ARG A 601 10.92 -1.26 18.66
CA ARG A 601 10.63 -1.60 20.08
C ARG A 601 10.03 -2.99 20.21
N HIS A 602 9.06 -3.35 19.37
CA HIS A 602 8.38 -4.65 19.44
C HIS A 602 9.30 -5.82 19.07
N ARG A 603 10.30 -5.62 18.22
CA ARG A 603 11.28 -6.65 17.90
C ARG A 603 12.08 -7.09 19.11
N LEU A 604 12.61 -6.13 19.90
CA LEU A 604 13.34 -6.46 21.14
C LEU A 604 12.44 -7.15 22.17
N ASN A 605 11.25 -6.61 22.38
CA ASN A 605 10.28 -7.25 23.26
C ASN A 605 9.92 -8.66 22.79
N GLY A 606 9.70 -8.86 21.48
CA GLY A 606 9.41 -10.17 20.90
C GLY A 606 10.52 -11.19 21.16
N LEU A 607 11.80 -10.78 21.07
CA LEU A 607 12.94 -11.65 21.41
C LEU A 607 12.92 -12.03 22.89
N GLU A 608 12.67 -11.07 23.79
CA GLU A 608 12.61 -11.31 25.23
C GLU A 608 11.49 -12.30 25.60
N TYR A 609 10.34 -12.22 24.90
CA TYR A 609 9.21 -13.14 25.10
C TYR A 609 9.32 -14.45 24.30
N GLY A 610 10.35 -14.63 23.47
CA GLY A 610 10.56 -15.83 22.66
C GLY A 610 9.66 -15.95 21.44
N SER A 611 9.07 -14.85 20.94
CA SER A 611 8.16 -14.84 19.79
C SER A 611 8.91 -14.67 18.46
N TYR A 612 9.76 -15.60 18.13
CA TYR A 612 10.74 -15.49 17.04
C TYR A 612 10.14 -15.27 15.66
N VAL A 613 9.06 -15.99 15.33
CA VAL A 613 8.39 -15.87 14.02
C VAL A 613 7.71 -14.50 13.88
N ASN A 614 7.13 -13.96 14.95
CA ASN A 614 6.56 -12.62 14.92
C ASN A 614 7.65 -11.55 14.81
N VAL A 615 8.82 -11.77 15.40
CA VAL A 615 9.99 -10.88 15.23
C VAL A 615 10.44 -10.88 13.77
N GLU A 616 10.56 -12.06 13.13
CA GLU A 616 10.87 -12.17 11.70
C GLU A 616 9.85 -11.41 10.84
N GLY A 617 8.55 -11.64 11.07
CA GLY A 617 7.48 -10.94 10.37
C GLY A 617 7.52 -9.42 10.57
N THR A 618 7.90 -8.96 11.77
CA THR A 618 8.06 -7.52 12.06
C THR A 618 9.25 -6.92 11.32
N ILE A 619 10.38 -7.63 11.24
CA ILE A 619 11.56 -7.22 10.47
C ILE A 619 11.20 -7.09 8.99
N GLU A 620 10.51 -8.08 8.44
CA GLU A 620 10.09 -8.08 7.03
C GLU A 620 9.09 -6.95 6.74
N LEU A 621 8.10 -6.75 7.61
CA LEU A 621 7.16 -5.63 7.50
C LEU A 621 7.89 -4.28 7.48
N GLN A 622 8.83 -4.07 8.39
CA GLN A 622 9.61 -2.84 8.46
C GLN A 622 10.43 -2.61 7.18
N ARG A 623 11.07 -3.65 6.64
CA ARG A 623 11.78 -3.59 5.35
C ARG A 623 10.86 -3.19 4.20
N ARG A 624 9.66 -3.79 4.12
CA ARG A 624 8.66 -3.45 3.10
C ARG A 624 8.19 -2.01 3.24
N LEU A 625 7.89 -1.55 4.45
CA LEU A 625 7.48 -0.17 4.70
C LEU A 625 8.59 0.85 4.38
N LYS A 626 9.85 0.53 4.66
CA LYS A 626 10.99 1.38 4.24
C LYS A 626 11.09 1.51 2.72
N ARG A 627 10.78 0.44 1.97
CA ARG A 627 10.83 0.38 0.50
C ARG A 627 9.47 0.65 -0.17
N SER A 628 8.45 1.05 0.59
CA SER A 628 7.10 1.28 0.09
C SER A 628 7.07 2.30 -1.06
N ILE A 629 6.42 1.92 -2.16
CA ILE A 629 6.14 2.82 -3.28
C ILE A 629 5.24 3.98 -2.83
N CYS A 630 4.21 3.72 -2.01
CA CYS A 630 3.32 4.74 -1.48
C CYS A 630 4.07 5.79 -0.67
N ARG A 631 4.92 5.34 0.25
CA ARG A 631 5.75 6.23 1.07
C ARG A 631 6.60 7.17 0.21
N ARG A 632 7.22 6.64 -0.85
CA ARG A 632 8.07 7.42 -1.76
C ARG A 632 7.25 8.38 -2.62
N MET A 633 6.16 7.89 -3.21
CA MET A 633 5.25 8.72 -3.99
C MET A 633 4.72 9.91 -3.17
N TRP A 634 4.26 9.66 -1.94
CA TRP A 634 3.67 10.73 -1.13
C TRP A 634 4.68 11.76 -0.67
N ALA A 635 5.93 11.37 -0.40
CA ALA A 635 6.99 12.33 -0.15
C ALA A 635 7.22 13.27 -1.37
N LEU A 636 7.20 12.71 -2.58
CA LEU A 636 7.35 13.47 -3.82
C LEU A 636 6.13 14.35 -4.10
N GLU A 637 4.92 13.85 -3.85
CA GLU A 637 3.67 14.60 -4.01
C GLU A 637 3.54 15.77 -3.02
N VAL A 638 4.00 15.63 -1.76
CA VAL A 638 4.09 16.77 -0.82
C VAL A 638 4.99 17.86 -1.38
N LYS A 639 6.14 17.50 -1.93
CA LYS A 639 7.06 18.48 -2.56
C LYS A 639 6.43 19.12 -3.79
N ARG A 640 5.66 18.36 -4.57
CA ARG A 640 4.91 18.89 -5.72
C ARG A 640 3.81 19.87 -5.28
N LEU A 641 3.05 19.54 -4.25
CA LEU A 641 2.05 20.46 -3.67
C LEU A 641 2.68 21.79 -3.26
N GLN A 642 3.81 21.75 -2.58
CA GLN A 642 4.52 22.97 -2.17
C GLN A 642 4.98 23.81 -3.37
N ARG A 643 5.41 23.17 -4.47
CA ARG A 643 5.74 23.88 -5.70
C ARG A 643 4.55 24.57 -6.32
N LEU A 644 3.38 23.92 -6.31
CA LEU A 644 2.13 24.44 -6.89
C LEU A 644 1.49 25.53 -6.03
N THR A 645 1.42 25.32 -4.71
CA THR A 645 0.67 26.21 -3.80
C THR A 645 1.54 27.20 -3.01
N GLY A 646 2.84 26.95 -2.95
CA GLY A 646 3.78 27.71 -2.10
C GLY A 646 3.87 27.13 -0.68
N GLY A 647 4.65 27.79 0.18
CA GLY A 647 4.87 27.40 1.57
C GLY A 647 6.33 27.02 1.86
N GLU A 648 6.63 26.78 3.14
CA GLU A 648 7.96 26.35 3.58
C GLU A 648 8.28 24.93 3.11
N PRO A 649 9.44 24.71 2.49
CA PRO A 649 9.84 23.36 2.07
C PRO A 649 9.96 22.40 3.26
N VAL A 650 9.39 21.20 3.15
CA VAL A 650 9.50 20.18 4.16
C VAL A 650 10.76 19.36 3.93
N GLY A 651 11.91 19.83 4.41
CA GLY A 651 13.23 19.21 4.21
C GLY A 651 13.36 17.77 4.74
N ARG A 652 12.53 17.39 5.73
CA ARG A 652 12.52 16.02 6.29
C ARG A 652 12.20 14.91 5.28
N TYR A 653 11.68 15.24 4.10
CA TYR A 653 11.40 14.26 3.05
C TYR A 653 12.47 14.22 1.95
N ASP A 654 13.54 15.02 2.07
CA ASP A 654 14.57 15.12 1.03
C ASP A 654 15.34 13.82 0.83
N GLU A 655 15.72 13.16 1.92
CA GLU A 655 16.40 11.84 1.87
C GLU A 655 15.51 10.80 1.21
N LEU A 656 14.24 10.73 1.61
CA LEU A 656 13.28 9.77 1.08
C LEU A 656 12.98 10.04 -0.41
N ALA A 657 12.88 11.30 -0.80
CA ALA A 657 12.68 11.68 -2.20
C ALA A 657 13.89 11.30 -3.08
N ARG A 658 15.10 11.27 -2.53
CA ARG A 658 16.33 10.90 -3.23
C ARG A 658 16.66 9.42 -3.19
N ASP A 659 16.01 8.65 -2.32
CA ASP A 659 16.27 7.22 -2.17
C ASP A 659 15.94 6.46 -3.46
N THR A 660 16.91 5.71 -3.96
CA THR A 660 16.83 4.90 -5.20
C THR A 660 16.75 3.40 -4.92
N SER A 661 16.58 3.00 -3.65
CA SER A 661 16.41 1.59 -3.30
C SER A 661 15.20 0.96 -4.00
N PRO A 662 15.23 -0.37 -4.27
CA PRO A 662 14.13 -1.06 -4.92
C PRO A 662 12.80 -0.82 -4.21
N LEU A 663 11.74 -0.64 -4.99
CA LEU A 663 10.40 -0.36 -4.49
C LEU A 663 9.63 -1.65 -4.20
N VAL A 664 8.75 -1.60 -3.20
CA VAL A 664 7.81 -2.66 -2.87
C VAL A 664 6.39 -2.08 -2.95
N ASP A 665 5.54 -2.73 -3.71
CA ASP A 665 4.12 -2.37 -3.84
C ASP A 665 3.27 -3.26 -2.93
N GLN A 666 2.59 -2.64 -1.96
CA GLN A 666 1.70 -3.30 -1.02
C GLN A 666 0.26 -2.76 -1.14
N ARG A 667 -0.05 -2.02 -2.20
CA ARG A 667 -1.40 -1.51 -2.45
C ARG A 667 -2.37 -2.67 -2.64
N THR A 668 -3.54 -2.59 -2.01
CA THR A 668 -4.60 -3.58 -2.14
C THR A 668 -5.64 -3.10 -3.14
N PHE A 669 -5.97 -3.94 -4.10
CA PHE A 669 -6.95 -3.67 -5.15
C PHE A 669 -8.24 -4.47 -4.97
N ASP A 670 -8.26 -5.46 -4.07
CA ASP A 670 -9.38 -6.35 -3.80
C ASP A 670 -10.47 -5.72 -2.89
N ALA A 671 -10.27 -4.43 -2.51
CA ALA A 671 -11.24 -3.70 -1.70
C ALA A 671 -12.52 -3.34 -2.48
N PHE A 672 -12.51 -3.46 -3.80
CA PHE A 672 -13.66 -3.23 -4.68
C PHE A 672 -14.35 -4.55 -5.01
N MET A 673 -15.70 -4.51 -5.06
CA MET A 673 -16.45 -5.62 -5.62
C MET A 673 -15.99 -5.88 -7.06
N ASN A 674 -15.60 -7.10 -7.35
CA ASN A 674 -15.23 -7.51 -8.69
C ASN A 674 -16.14 -8.67 -9.16
N CYS A 675 -16.98 -8.38 -10.13
CA CYS A 675 -17.82 -9.37 -10.80
C CYS A 675 -17.50 -9.47 -12.29
N GLU A 676 -16.32 -8.99 -12.71
CA GLU A 676 -15.86 -9.10 -14.10
C GLU A 676 -15.59 -10.55 -14.46
N ALA A 677 -15.84 -10.89 -15.72
CA ALA A 677 -15.57 -12.23 -16.21
C ALA A 677 -14.06 -12.57 -16.15
N PRO A 678 -13.70 -13.84 -15.93
CA PRO A 678 -12.31 -14.25 -15.95
C PRO A 678 -11.60 -13.84 -17.24
N GLY A 679 -10.41 -13.28 -17.11
CA GLY A 679 -9.62 -12.75 -18.25
C GLY A 679 -9.99 -11.33 -18.69
N GLN A 680 -11.03 -10.72 -18.13
CA GLN A 680 -11.31 -9.30 -18.31
C GLN A 680 -10.56 -8.45 -17.26
N PRO A 681 -10.24 -7.18 -17.59
CA PRO A 681 -9.75 -6.24 -16.59
C PRO A 681 -10.71 -6.15 -15.40
N THR A 682 -10.18 -6.10 -14.19
CA THR A 682 -10.99 -5.96 -12.98
C THR A 682 -11.78 -4.64 -13.00
N PHE A 683 -12.89 -4.58 -12.28
CA PHE A 683 -13.67 -3.35 -12.17
C PHE A 683 -12.84 -2.20 -11.57
N GLU A 684 -11.96 -2.50 -10.62
CA GLU A 684 -11.01 -1.53 -10.07
C GLU A 684 -10.16 -0.87 -11.16
N GLN A 685 -9.64 -1.65 -12.13
CA GLN A 685 -8.83 -1.12 -13.22
C GLN A 685 -9.61 -0.15 -14.12
N LEU A 686 -10.90 -0.42 -14.35
CA LEU A 686 -11.77 0.42 -15.16
C LEU A 686 -11.96 1.83 -14.56
N ILE A 687 -12.06 1.93 -13.24
CA ILE A 687 -12.35 3.18 -12.54
C ILE A 687 -11.11 3.91 -12.02
N ARG A 688 -9.91 3.49 -12.37
CA ARG A 688 -8.67 4.19 -11.99
C ARG A 688 -8.62 5.63 -12.51
N VAL A 689 -7.96 6.47 -11.75
CA VAL A 689 -7.64 7.84 -12.13
C VAL A 689 -6.34 7.82 -12.95
N GLY A 690 -6.47 7.44 -14.21
CA GLY A 690 -5.34 7.19 -15.09
C GLY A 690 -4.55 5.91 -14.82
N PRO A 691 -3.44 5.68 -15.54
CA PRO A 691 -2.56 4.52 -15.34
C PRO A 691 -2.04 4.45 -13.91
N LEU A 692 -1.78 3.25 -13.40
CA LEU A 692 -1.28 3.05 -12.05
C LEU A 692 0.19 3.46 -11.95
N PRO A 693 0.54 4.52 -11.19
CA PRO A 693 1.92 4.93 -11.02
C PRO A 693 2.77 3.82 -10.40
N GLN A 694 3.94 3.54 -11.01
CA GLN A 694 4.92 2.58 -10.54
C GLN A 694 6.33 3.17 -10.55
N GLU A 695 7.36 2.36 -10.75
CA GLU A 695 8.75 2.77 -10.62
C GLU A 695 9.15 3.90 -11.57
N ARG A 696 8.68 3.89 -12.83
CA ARG A 696 9.00 4.94 -13.81
C ARG A 696 8.42 6.29 -13.40
N TRP A 697 7.19 6.28 -12.91
CA TRP A 697 6.58 7.49 -12.35
C TRP A 697 7.41 8.05 -11.19
N VAL A 698 7.85 7.19 -10.26
CA VAL A 698 8.71 7.61 -9.14
C VAL A 698 10.03 8.20 -9.63
N ARG A 699 10.71 7.54 -10.58
CA ARG A 699 11.96 8.03 -11.15
C ARG A 699 11.78 9.39 -11.85
N SER A 700 10.70 9.58 -12.59
CA SER A 700 10.36 10.85 -13.22
C SER A 700 10.14 11.96 -12.20
N ALA A 701 9.38 11.68 -11.14
CA ALA A 701 9.14 12.63 -10.06
C ALA A 701 10.43 12.95 -9.28
N GLN A 702 11.31 11.98 -9.06
CA GLN A 702 12.65 12.18 -8.47
C GLN A 702 13.53 13.05 -9.35
N MET A 703 13.53 12.84 -10.67
CA MET A 703 14.26 13.69 -11.61
C MET A 703 13.73 15.14 -11.53
N THR A 704 12.43 15.33 -11.49
CA THR A 704 11.80 16.65 -11.33
C THR A 704 12.20 17.31 -9.99
N ASP A 705 12.25 16.54 -8.89
CA ASP A 705 12.68 17.07 -7.59
C ASP A 705 14.17 17.49 -7.61
N ARG A 706 15.03 16.73 -8.28
CA ARG A 706 16.44 17.10 -8.49
C ARG A 706 16.58 18.38 -9.30
N LEU A 707 15.78 18.55 -10.37
CA LEU A 707 15.72 19.80 -11.14
C LEU A 707 15.41 20.98 -10.21
N TRP A 708 14.36 20.88 -9.39
CA TRP A 708 13.97 21.95 -8.47
C TRP A 708 15.02 22.24 -7.40
N GLY A 709 15.70 21.21 -6.89
CA GLY A 709 16.84 21.38 -5.98
C GLY A 709 17.97 22.18 -6.62
N LEU A 710 18.35 21.83 -7.85
CA LEU A 710 19.40 22.53 -8.59
C LEU A 710 19.02 23.98 -8.92
N LEU A 711 17.78 24.24 -9.35
CA LEU A 711 17.27 25.59 -9.61
C LEU A 711 17.32 26.48 -8.34
N LYS A 712 16.96 25.91 -7.19
CA LYS A 712 17.03 26.61 -5.90
C LYS A 712 18.46 26.97 -5.51
N ASP A 713 19.40 26.03 -5.68
CA ASP A 713 20.81 26.27 -5.36
C ASP A 713 21.46 27.29 -6.31
N LEU A 714 21.15 27.20 -7.61
CA LEU A 714 21.58 28.20 -8.60
C LEU A 714 21.01 29.60 -8.29
N ALA A 715 19.73 29.67 -7.91
CA ALA A 715 19.08 30.92 -7.56
C ALA A 715 19.67 31.54 -6.27
N ALA A 716 20.04 30.71 -5.31
CA ALA A 716 20.67 31.12 -4.04
C ALA A 716 22.19 31.32 -4.14
N GLN A 717 22.80 31.04 -5.29
CA GLN A 717 24.27 31.07 -5.53
C GLN A 717 25.05 30.20 -4.53
N LYS A 718 24.46 29.09 -4.10
CA LYS A 718 25.13 28.15 -3.21
C LYS A 718 26.16 27.33 -3.98
N PRO A 719 27.27 26.91 -3.34
CA PRO A 719 28.21 26.00 -3.95
C PRO A 719 27.51 24.65 -4.18
N ILE A 720 27.51 24.19 -5.44
CA ILE A 720 26.94 22.92 -5.82
C ILE A 720 28.02 21.86 -5.65
N SER A 721 27.85 20.98 -4.65
CA SER A 721 28.87 19.98 -4.27
C SER A 721 28.89 18.74 -5.17
N ALA A 722 27.81 18.45 -5.86
CA ALA A 722 27.70 17.31 -6.77
C ALA A 722 26.78 17.64 -7.95
N THR A 723 27.21 17.23 -9.16
CA THR A 723 26.39 17.36 -10.37
C THR A 723 25.28 16.33 -10.33
N PRO A 724 24.00 16.71 -10.47
CA PRO A 724 22.92 15.74 -10.59
C PRO A 724 23.17 14.83 -11.79
N GLU A 725 22.96 13.53 -11.62
CA GLU A 725 22.93 12.60 -12.72
C GLU A 725 21.77 12.93 -13.66
N ILE A 726 22.06 13.03 -14.96
CA ILE A 726 21.04 13.22 -15.99
C ILE A 726 20.62 11.84 -16.46
N PRO A 727 19.39 11.39 -16.13
CA PRO A 727 18.94 10.06 -16.56
C PRO A 727 18.72 10.04 -18.08
N GLU A 728 18.86 8.86 -18.67
CA GLU A 728 18.47 8.64 -20.06
C GLU A 728 16.94 8.69 -20.21
N LEU A 729 16.48 9.24 -21.33
CA LEU A 729 15.04 9.41 -21.59
C LEU A 729 14.30 8.06 -21.58
N ASP A 730 14.89 7.02 -22.16
CA ASP A 730 14.27 5.68 -22.24
C ASP A 730 14.05 5.03 -20.87
N ASN A 731 14.88 5.37 -19.87
CA ASN A 731 14.71 4.93 -18.50
C ASN A 731 13.51 5.58 -17.82
N LEU A 732 13.08 6.76 -18.28
CA LEU A 732 11.95 7.52 -17.75
C LEU A 732 10.66 7.27 -18.56
N VAL A 733 10.75 7.33 -19.90
CA VAL A 733 9.58 7.30 -20.82
C VAL A 733 9.79 6.33 -21.99
N GLY A 734 10.27 5.12 -21.71
CA GLY A 734 10.37 4.04 -22.70
C GLY A 734 8.99 3.48 -23.13
N ALA A 735 8.99 2.47 -24.00
CA ALA A 735 7.79 1.91 -24.64
C ALA A 735 6.64 1.50 -23.70
N SER A 736 6.92 1.24 -22.42
CA SER A 736 5.89 0.89 -21.41
C SER A 736 5.46 2.04 -20.49
N ALA A 737 5.87 3.28 -20.79
CA ALA A 737 5.54 4.42 -19.92
C ALA A 737 4.03 4.69 -19.83
N GLU A 738 3.28 4.45 -20.89
CA GLU A 738 1.82 4.64 -20.93
C GLU A 738 1.06 3.72 -19.97
N SER A 739 1.67 2.62 -19.55
CA SER A 739 1.05 1.74 -18.52
C SER A 739 1.14 2.30 -17.09
N GLU A 740 2.03 3.28 -16.83
CA GLU A 740 2.27 3.87 -15.52
C GLU A 740 1.98 5.37 -15.45
N MET A 741 2.04 6.07 -16.59
CA MET A 741 2.01 7.52 -16.69
C MET A 741 0.96 7.99 -17.68
N THR A 742 0.32 9.13 -17.39
CA THR A 742 -0.56 9.80 -18.33
C THR A 742 0.22 10.47 -19.47
N PRO A 743 -0.42 10.77 -20.62
CA PRO A 743 0.23 11.53 -21.68
C PRO A 743 0.84 12.86 -21.16
N SER A 744 0.11 13.59 -20.31
CA SER A 744 0.61 14.83 -19.70
C SER A 744 1.85 14.62 -18.84
N GLU A 745 1.90 13.54 -18.04
CA GLU A 745 3.07 13.17 -17.23
C GLU A 745 4.28 12.82 -18.10
N ILE A 746 4.07 12.09 -19.19
CA ILE A 746 5.12 11.75 -20.15
C ILE A 746 5.72 13.00 -20.79
N GLU A 747 4.87 13.92 -21.30
CA GLU A 747 5.33 15.16 -21.91
C GLU A 747 6.04 16.09 -20.91
N CYS A 748 5.50 16.25 -19.71
CA CYS A 748 6.16 17.02 -18.65
C CYS A 748 7.50 16.39 -18.23
N THR A 749 7.62 15.06 -18.27
CA THR A 749 8.90 14.38 -17.97
C THR A 749 9.94 14.72 -19.01
N ARG A 750 9.61 14.70 -20.31
CA ARG A 750 10.50 15.13 -21.41
C ARG A 750 10.94 16.58 -21.24
N THR A 751 9.99 17.46 -20.96
CA THR A 751 10.21 18.88 -20.71
C THR A 751 11.13 19.11 -19.51
N ASN A 752 10.86 18.49 -18.38
CA ASN A 752 11.68 18.62 -17.16
C ASN A 752 13.09 18.05 -17.34
N LEU A 753 13.28 17.02 -18.17
CA LEU A 753 14.61 16.51 -18.53
C LEU A 753 15.39 17.55 -19.33
N SER A 754 14.77 18.22 -20.30
CA SER A 754 15.40 19.33 -21.06
C SER A 754 15.75 20.50 -20.16
N LEU A 755 14.87 20.85 -19.20
CA LEU A 755 15.15 21.87 -18.18
C LEU A 755 16.31 21.45 -17.26
N LEU A 756 16.40 20.19 -16.86
CA LEU A 756 17.51 19.66 -16.05
C LEU A 756 18.85 19.77 -16.79
N ARG A 757 18.89 19.42 -18.09
CA ARG A 757 20.08 19.58 -18.93
C ARG A 757 20.56 21.02 -18.97
N LEU A 758 19.64 21.96 -19.20
CA LEU A 758 19.96 23.39 -19.21
C LEU A 758 20.41 23.91 -17.83
N ALA A 759 19.80 23.45 -16.75
CA ALA A 759 20.20 23.83 -15.39
C ALA A 759 21.61 23.29 -15.03
N VAL A 760 21.93 22.06 -15.46
CA VAL A 760 23.29 21.50 -15.32
C VAL A 760 24.30 22.28 -16.15
N HIS A 761 23.94 22.71 -17.36
CA HIS A 761 24.78 23.59 -18.18
C HIS A 761 25.07 24.93 -17.47
N LEU A 762 24.04 25.57 -16.92
CA LEU A 762 24.18 26.82 -16.17
C LEU A 762 25.04 26.68 -14.91
N SER A 763 25.07 25.48 -14.28
CA SER A 763 25.91 25.23 -13.10
C SER A 763 27.41 25.23 -13.42
N GLY A 764 27.80 24.98 -14.68
CA GLY A 764 29.19 24.87 -15.14
C GLY A 764 29.91 23.60 -14.66
N LEU A 765 29.25 22.67 -13.99
CA LEU A 765 29.85 21.47 -13.43
C LEU A 765 30.05 20.35 -14.44
N LYS A 766 29.26 20.34 -15.50
CA LYS A 766 29.37 19.35 -16.58
C LYS A 766 29.30 20.07 -17.93
N SER A 767 30.21 19.75 -18.81
CA SER A 767 30.18 20.26 -20.19
C SER A 767 29.06 19.58 -20.97
N ILE A 768 28.03 20.32 -21.32
CA ILE A 768 26.98 19.93 -22.28
C ILE A 768 27.33 20.59 -23.61
N THR A 769 27.26 19.85 -24.71
CA THR A 769 27.58 20.36 -26.05
C THR A 769 26.59 21.45 -26.48
N SER A 770 27.04 22.42 -27.30
CA SER A 770 26.14 23.45 -27.84
C SER A 770 24.96 22.85 -28.57
N GLY A 771 25.14 21.74 -29.30
CA GLY A 771 24.04 21.05 -29.97
C GLY A 771 22.98 20.51 -29.02
N GLN A 772 23.36 19.95 -27.86
CA GLN A 772 22.43 19.49 -26.84
C GLN A 772 21.69 20.63 -26.14
N VAL A 773 22.33 21.80 -25.98
CA VAL A 773 21.69 23.01 -25.47
C VAL A 773 20.65 23.50 -26.46
N ASP A 774 21.00 23.60 -27.74
CA ASP A 774 20.11 24.05 -28.79
C ASP A 774 18.91 23.11 -28.99
N GLU A 775 19.15 21.78 -28.91
CA GLU A 775 18.12 20.78 -28.95
C GLU A 775 17.15 20.95 -27.78
N SER A 776 17.66 21.12 -26.55
CA SER A 776 16.82 21.27 -25.35
C SER A 776 15.99 22.54 -25.40
N LEU A 777 16.56 23.65 -25.86
CA LEU A 777 15.83 24.92 -26.08
C LEU A 777 14.74 24.77 -27.15
N GLY A 778 15.04 24.09 -28.26
CA GLY A 778 14.06 23.81 -29.31
C GLY A 778 12.91 22.92 -28.84
N GLN A 779 13.19 21.89 -28.06
CA GLN A 779 12.15 21.03 -27.46
C GLN A 779 11.22 21.83 -26.55
N LEU A 780 11.75 22.74 -25.73
CA LEU A 780 10.95 23.62 -24.86
C LEU A 780 10.06 24.57 -25.67
N GLU A 781 10.58 25.16 -26.74
CA GLU A 781 9.81 26.05 -27.62
C GLU A 781 8.63 25.29 -28.30
N VAL A 782 8.89 24.10 -28.82
CA VAL A 782 7.86 23.25 -29.44
C VAL A 782 6.79 22.88 -28.41
N TRP A 783 7.21 22.48 -27.21
CA TRP A 783 6.27 22.10 -26.14
C TRP A 783 5.42 23.28 -25.68
N LEU A 784 5.99 24.48 -25.51
CA LEU A 784 5.25 25.68 -25.10
C LEU A 784 4.24 26.11 -26.18
N ASN A 785 4.62 26.08 -27.43
CA ASN A 785 3.69 26.43 -28.52
C ASN A 785 2.53 25.44 -28.61
N ALA A 786 2.80 24.13 -28.52
CA ALA A 786 1.75 23.09 -28.52
C ALA A 786 0.77 23.29 -27.35
N ASN A 787 1.25 23.63 -26.16
CA ASN A 787 0.38 23.88 -24.99
C ASN A 787 -0.36 25.23 -25.15
N LEU A 788 0.26 26.23 -25.74
CA LEU A 788 -0.40 27.50 -26.04
C LEU A 788 -1.58 27.30 -27.02
N ASP A 789 -1.36 26.53 -28.09
CA ASP A 789 -2.40 26.17 -29.05
C ASP A 789 -3.54 25.38 -28.36
N ALA A 790 -3.20 24.43 -27.49
CA ALA A 790 -4.19 23.64 -26.75
C ALA A 790 -5.02 24.49 -25.75
N LEU A 791 -4.46 25.59 -25.25
CA LEU A 791 -5.09 26.49 -24.27
C LEU A 791 -5.72 27.74 -24.90
N THR A 792 -5.43 28.02 -26.16
CA THR A 792 -6.01 29.20 -26.83
C THR A 792 -7.49 28.95 -27.09
N THR A 793 -8.31 29.95 -26.72
CA THR A 793 -9.76 29.93 -26.95
C THR A 793 -10.06 30.61 -28.25
N ASP A 794 -10.69 29.93 -29.19
CA ASP A 794 -11.32 30.53 -30.35
C ASP A 794 -12.49 31.42 -29.91
N GLY A 795 -13.04 32.28 -30.82
CA GLY A 795 -14.09 33.25 -30.49
C GLY A 795 -15.32 32.73 -29.71
N ASN A 796 -15.46 31.41 -29.56
CA ASN A 796 -16.50 30.71 -28.76
C ASN A 796 -16.10 30.41 -27.30
N SER A 797 -14.97 30.87 -26.82
CA SER A 797 -14.44 30.63 -25.47
C SER A 797 -14.22 29.13 -25.13
N VAL A 798 -13.93 28.29 -26.10
CA VAL A 798 -13.62 26.88 -25.96
C VAL A 798 -12.22 26.61 -26.52
N SER A 799 -11.33 26.08 -25.69
CA SER A 799 -10.02 25.62 -26.14
C SER A 799 -10.04 24.11 -26.47
N PRO A 800 -9.08 23.61 -27.25
CA PRO A 800 -8.93 22.20 -27.49
C PRO A 800 -8.83 21.37 -26.21
N LEU A 801 -8.12 21.86 -25.19
CA LEU A 801 -8.01 21.20 -23.89
C LEU A 801 -9.38 21.07 -23.19
N MET A 802 -10.14 22.18 -23.13
CA MET A 802 -11.49 22.15 -22.56
C MET A 802 -12.44 21.22 -23.32
N SER A 803 -12.38 21.24 -24.64
CA SER A 803 -13.21 20.38 -25.49
C SER A 803 -12.94 18.87 -25.26
N GLN A 804 -11.70 18.52 -24.94
CA GLN A 804 -11.30 17.12 -24.75
C GLN A 804 -11.44 16.62 -23.30
N THR A 805 -11.36 17.51 -22.31
CA THR A 805 -11.19 17.14 -20.89
C THR A 805 -12.21 17.75 -19.95
N ALA A 806 -13.22 18.45 -20.44
CA ALA A 806 -14.31 18.99 -19.65
C ALA A 806 -15.64 18.32 -19.96
N ILE A 807 -16.50 18.21 -18.95
CA ILE A 807 -17.84 17.63 -19.06
C ILE A 807 -18.72 18.52 -19.94
N SER A 808 -19.43 17.94 -20.90
CA SER A 808 -20.44 18.61 -21.71
C SER A 808 -21.83 18.06 -21.41
N LEU A 809 -22.75 18.92 -21.01
CA LEU A 809 -24.12 18.53 -20.62
C LEU A 809 -25.11 18.44 -21.77
N GLN A 810 -25.00 19.33 -22.75
CA GLN A 810 -25.86 19.34 -23.94
C GLN A 810 -25.10 20.05 -25.04
N SER A 811 -24.97 19.45 -26.24
CA SER A 811 -24.31 20.03 -27.41
C SER A 811 -23.01 20.81 -27.13
N ASP A 812 -21.91 20.25 -27.43
CA ASP A 812 -20.55 20.84 -27.67
C ASP A 812 -19.97 21.89 -26.71
N ALA A 813 -20.67 22.32 -25.67
CA ALA A 813 -20.19 23.32 -24.74
C ALA A 813 -19.65 22.69 -23.44
N PRO A 814 -18.35 22.80 -23.14
CA PRO A 814 -17.79 22.34 -21.88
C PRO A 814 -18.46 23.03 -20.69
N TYR A 815 -18.78 22.28 -19.66
CA TYR A 815 -19.61 22.75 -18.54
C TYR A 815 -18.88 22.68 -17.22
N ALA A 816 -18.22 21.57 -16.89
CA ALA A 816 -17.50 21.34 -15.66
C ALA A 816 -16.14 20.68 -15.93
N PRO A 817 -15.14 20.87 -15.10
CA PRO A 817 -13.84 20.24 -15.26
C PRO A 817 -13.90 18.76 -14.87
N THR A 818 -13.08 17.91 -15.54
CA THR A 818 -12.76 16.56 -15.06
C THR A 818 -11.40 16.53 -14.39
N TRP A 819 -11.03 15.35 -13.85
CA TRP A 819 -9.66 15.13 -13.35
C TRP A 819 -8.60 15.38 -14.43
N GLN A 820 -8.86 15.00 -15.67
CA GLN A 820 -7.93 15.15 -16.80
C GLN A 820 -7.64 16.62 -17.08
N PHE A 821 -8.66 17.49 -16.98
CA PHE A 821 -8.50 18.93 -17.09
C PHE A 821 -7.55 19.46 -16.02
N PHE A 822 -7.83 19.21 -14.75
CA PHE A 822 -6.99 19.69 -13.65
C PHE A 822 -5.59 19.10 -13.71
N HIS A 823 -5.47 17.78 -13.90
CA HIS A 823 -4.20 17.09 -13.98
C HIS A 823 -3.34 17.62 -15.13
N GLY A 824 -3.92 17.88 -16.31
CA GLY A 824 -3.24 18.48 -17.44
C GLY A 824 -2.74 19.88 -17.13
N VAL A 825 -3.65 20.76 -16.65
CA VAL A 825 -3.32 22.15 -16.31
C VAL A 825 -2.22 22.20 -15.23
N PHE A 826 -2.36 21.51 -14.12
CA PHE A 826 -1.38 21.58 -13.03
C PHE A 826 -0.04 20.92 -13.39
N SER A 827 -0.02 19.90 -14.24
CA SER A 827 1.21 19.31 -14.75
C SER A 827 1.97 20.29 -15.64
N ILE A 828 1.26 20.98 -16.53
CA ILE A 828 1.83 22.04 -17.38
C ILE A 828 2.37 23.17 -16.50
N LEU A 829 1.58 23.66 -15.54
CA LEU A 829 1.97 24.77 -14.67
C LEU A 829 3.18 24.43 -13.79
N ASP A 830 3.35 23.18 -13.26
CA ASP A 830 4.55 22.77 -12.51
C ASP A 830 5.81 22.88 -13.37
N SER A 831 5.74 22.43 -14.65
CA SER A 831 6.87 22.54 -15.61
C SER A 831 7.12 23.99 -16.07
N VAL A 832 6.06 24.79 -16.28
CA VAL A 832 6.20 26.23 -16.63
C VAL A 832 6.85 27.00 -15.47
N LYS A 833 6.51 26.70 -14.22
CA LYS A 833 7.17 27.29 -13.05
C LYS A 833 8.68 26.99 -13.02
N ALA A 834 9.05 25.75 -13.31
CA ALA A 834 10.45 25.35 -13.38
C ALA A 834 11.19 26.10 -14.50
N LEU A 835 10.55 26.24 -15.68
CA LEU A 835 11.07 27.01 -16.80
C LEU A 835 11.26 28.50 -16.45
N VAL A 836 10.27 29.14 -15.85
CA VAL A 836 10.36 30.55 -15.40
C VAL A 836 11.48 30.73 -14.38
N SER A 837 11.63 29.79 -13.44
CA SER A 837 12.73 29.79 -12.48
C SER A 837 14.11 29.66 -13.17
N LEU A 838 14.23 28.79 -14.17
CA LEU A 838 15.43 28.62 -14.98
C LEU A 838 15.76 29.92 -15.75
N CYS A 839 14.80 30.48 -16.50
CA CYS A 839 14.97 31.70 -17.29
C CYS A 839 15.35 32.90 -16.40
N SER A 840 14.67 33.04 -15.25
CA SER A 840 14.98 34.09 -14.28
C SER A 840 16.39 33.96 -13.71
N THR A 841 16.87 32.74 -13.52
CA THR A 841 18.22 32.44 -13.03
C THR A 841 19.25 32.71 -14.14
N ALA A 842 18.99 32.26 -15.36
CA ALA A 842 19.87 32.48 -16.53
C ALA A 842 20.06 33.97 -16.86
N SER A 843 19.06 34.79 -16.62
CA SER A 843 19.12 36.25 -16.87
C SER A 843 19.94 37.03 -15.85
N ARG A 844 20.41 36.43 -14.75
CA ARG A 844 21.18 37.12 -13.70
C ARG A 844 22.62 37.36 -14.12
N LYS A 845 23.06 38.63 -14.00
CA LYS A 845 24.48 39.03 -14.35
C LYS A 845 25.54 38.39 -13.45
N SER A 846 25.16 37.93 -12.26
CA SER A 846 26.06 37.36 -11.25
C SER A 846 26.39 35.87 -11.48
N LEU A 847 25.77 35.22 -12.46
CA LEU A 847 25.99 33.80 -12.72
C LEU A 847 27.39 33.62 -13.36
N LYS A 848 28.27 32.85 -12.69
CA LYS A 848 29.64 32.57 -13.14
C LYS A 848 29.74 31.38 -14.10
N GLY A 849 28.65 30.64 -14.32
CA GLY A 849 28.56 29.44 -15.14
C GLY A 849 28.42 29.75 -16.64
N ALA A 850 28.11 28.71 -17.40
CA ALA A 850 27.84 28.84 -18.84
C ALA A 850 26.59 29.69 -19.08
N LYS A 851 26.51 30.38 -20.21
CA LYS A 851 25.37 31.26 -20.54
C LYS A 851 24.50 30.64 -21.61
N LEU A 852 23.19 30.90 -21.50
CA LEU A 852 22.23 30.59 -22.55
C LEU A 852 22.01 31.77 -23.47
N PRO A 853 21.62 31.58 -24.76
CA PRO A 853 21.29 32.64 -25.68
C PRO A 853 20.15 33.54 -25.14
N LYS A 854 20.44 34.85 -25.00
CA LYS A 854 19.53 35.78 -24.32
C LYS A 854 18.18 35.85 -25.01
N ASP A 855 18.17 35.95 -26.32
CA ASP A 855 16.93 36.10 -27.11
C ASP A 855 16.01 34.87 -26.95
N ARG A 856 16.60 33.68 -26.90
CA ARG A 856 15.83 32.44 -26.69
C ARG A 856 15.27 32.34 -25.25
N VAL A 857 16.05 32.77 -24.24
CA VAL A 857 15.59 32.82 -22.85
C VAL A 857 14.41 33.80 -22.69
N GLU A 858 14.48 34.96 -23.29
CA GLU A 858 13.41 35.96 -23.30
C GLU A 858 12.14 35.44 -24.01
N ASN A 859 12.30 34.78 -25.15
CA ASN A 859 11.21 34.13 -25.89
C ASN A 859 10.54 33.02 -25.06
N LEU A 860 11.32 32.12 -24.42
CA LEU A 860 10.80 31.06 -23.57
C LEU A 860 10.03 31.61 -22.36
N LEU A 861 10.51 32.72 -21.79
CA LEU A 861 9.83 33.35 -20.66
C LEU A 861 8.47 33.96 -21.10
N ASP A 862 8.43 34.63 -22.26
CA ASP A 862 7.18 35.15 -22.83
C ASP A 862 6.17 34.03 -23.11
N LEU A 863 6.61 32.99 -23.79
CA LEU A 863 5.76 31.82 -24.09
C LEU A 863 5.24 31.17 -22.80
N GLY A 864 6.08 30.98 -21.78
CA GLY A 864 5.69 30.44 -20.49
C GLY A 864 4.62 31.31 -19.79
N CYS A 865 4.77 32.64 -19.80
CA CYS A 865 3.76 33.54 -19.28
C CYS A 865 2.44 33.45 -20.05
N ARG A 866 2.49 33.33 -21.37
CA ARG A 866 1.28 33.20 -22.21
C ARG A 866 0.56 31.85 -21.95
N VAL A 867 1.29 30.75 -21.80
CA VAL A 867 0.73 29.45 -21.41
C VAL A 867 0.02 29.54 -20.06
N HIS A 868 0.63 30.17 -19.09
CA HIS A 868 -0.01 30.38 -17.77
C HIS A 868 -1.30 31.22 -17.89
N GLN A 869 -1.27 32.33 -18.66
CA GLN A 869 -2.45 33.15 -18.90
C GLN A 869 -3.57 32.38 -19.60
N GLY A 870 -3.21 31.55 -20.59
CA GLY A 870 -4.13 30.65 -21.28
C GLY A 870 -4.79 29.62 -20.33
N ALA A 871 -4.00 28.98 -19.45
CA ALA A 871 -4.53 28.07 -18.43
C ALA A 871 -5.54 28.78 -17.52
N HIS A 872 -5.21 29.94 -17.00
CA HIS A 872 -6.12 30.74 -16.16
C HIS A 872 -7.37 31.21 -16.92
N ALA A 873 -7.25 31.51 -18.21
CA ALA A 873 -8.39 31.90 -19.05
C ALA A 873 -9.38 30.72 -19.19
N ASN A 874 -8.88 29.52 -19.41
CA ASN A 874 -9.70 28.29 -19.46
C ASN A 874 -10.43 28.04 -18.13
N ILE A 875 -9.74 28.16 -16.99
CA ILE A 875 -10.35 27.98 -15.67
C ILE A 875 -11.47 29.03 -15.45
N ARG A 876 -11.23 30.33 -15.78
CA ARG A 876 -12.24 31.36 -15.68
C ARG A 876 -13.45 31.12 -16.59
N ALA A 877 -13.20 30.64 -17.81
CA ALA A 877 -14.28 30.30 -18.75
C ALA A 877 -15.18 29.20 -18.21
N LEU A 878 -14.61 28.11 -17.66
CA LEU A 878 -15.37 27.03 -17.02
C LEU A 878 -16.14 27.56 -15.80
N LYS A 879 -15.48 28.32 -14.92
CA LYS A 879 -16.13 28.89 -13.72
C LYS A 879 -17.31 29.77 -14.07
N LYS A 880 -17.18 30.61 -15.10
CA LYS A 880 -18.28 31.46 -15.60
C LYS A 880 -19.45 30.59 -16.09
N ARG A 881 -19.18 29.55 -16.88
CA ARG A 881 -20.22 28.65 -17.41
C ARG A 881 -20.94 27.86 -16.33
N LEU A 882 -20.21 27.41 -15.32
CA LEU A 882 -20.77 26.69 -14.18
C LEU A 882 -21.77 27.57 -13.42
N SER A 883 -21.51 28.88 -13.33
CA SER A 883 -22.35 29.86 -12.61
C SER A 883 -23.56 30.33 -13.41
N GLU A 884 -23.78 29.88 -14.66
CA GLU A 884 -24.93 30.28 -15.45
C GLU A 884 -26.24 29.72 -14.87
N SER A 885 -27.33 30.51 -14.94
CA SER A 885 -28.64 30.13 -14.42
C SER A 885 -29.20 28.86 -15.09
N GLY A 886 -29.90 28.05 -14.31
CA GLY A 886 -30.59 26.82 -14.81
C GLY A 886 -29.70 25.57 -14.90
N LYS A 887 -28.40 25.67 -14.61
CA LYS A 887 -27.48 24.53 -14.69
C LYS A 887 -27.78 23.41 -13.67
N LEU A 888 -28.23 23.77 -12.47
CA LEU A 888 -28.65 22.77 -11.45
C LEU A 888 -29.81 21.92 -11.97
N GLY A 889 -30.87 22.55 -12.50
CA GLY A 889 -32.01 21.82 -13.06
C GLY A 889 -31.61 20.96 -14.26
N SER A 890 -30.75 21.47 -15.14
CA SER A 890 -30.23 20.69 -16.26
C SER A 890 -29.41 19.48 -15.80
N LEU A 891 -28.63 19.59 -14.72
CA LEU A 891 -27.85 18.49 -14.15
C LEU A 891 -28.77 17.44 -13.51
N MET A 892 -29.80 17.85 -12.76
CA MET A 892 -30.80 16.96 -12.19
C MET A 892 -31.54 16.18 -13.28
N ASP A 893 -32.02 16.85 -14.33
CA ASP A 893 -32.69 16.22 -15.48
C ASP A 893 -31.78 15.21 -16.17
N LEU A 894 -30.49 15.52 -16.30
CA LEU A 894 -29.53 14.65 -16.93
C LEU A 894 -29.28 13.38 -16.11
N VAL A 895 -29.20 13.47 -14.80
CA VAL A 895 -29.04 12.31 -13.90
C VAL A 895 -30.20 11.35 -14.04
N VAL A 896 -31.42 11.84 -14.13
CA VAL A 896 -32.63 11.01 -14.20
C VAL A 896 -32.92 10.53 -15.65
N ALA A 897 -32.87 11.43 -16.62
CA ALA A 897 -33.33 11.16 -17.98
C ALA A 897 -32.22 10.78 -18.98
N GLY A 898 -30.93 10.93 -18.61
CA GLY A 898 -29.81 10.58 -19.49
C GLY A 898 -29.73 11.40 -20.79
N ARG A 899 -30.31 12.60 -20.80
CA ARG A 899 -30.31 13.46 -22.00
C ARG A 899 -28.87 13.78 -22.42
N GLY A 900 -28.55 13.56 -23.68
CA GLY A 900 -27.23 13.74 -24.27
C GLY A 900 -26.48 12.47 -24.64
N ILE A 901 -26.90 11.32 -24.12
CA ILE A 901 -26.37 9.98 -24.52
C ILE A 901 -27.42 9.09 -25.20
N GLY A 902 -28.53 9.67 -25.61
CA GLY A 902 -29.75 9.00 -26.07
C GLY A 902 -30.77 8.87 -24.94
N GLU A 903 -32.05 8.80 -25.30
CA GLU A 903 -33.09 8.63 -24.29
C GLU A 903 -32.99 7.25 -23.64
N ASP A 904 -33.02 7.21 -22.31
CA ASP A 904 -33.13 5.97 -21.57
C ASP A 904 -34.48 5.31 -21.82
N GLY A 905 -34.54 3.97 -21.71
CA GLY A 905 -35.79 3.26 -21.63
C GLY A 905 -36.67 3.74 -20.48
N ALA A 906 -37.93 3.78 -20.65
CA ALA A 906 -38.92 4.25 -19.69
C ALA A 906 -38.79 3.52 -18.31
N GLN A 907 -38.36 2.25 -18.33
CA GLN A 907 -38.17 1.44 -17.16
C GLN A 907 -37.00 1.95 -16.28
N LEU A 908 -35.82 2.17 -16.86
CA LEU A 908 -34.65 2.67 -16.15
C LEU A 908 -34.92 4.06 -15.58
N ARG A 909 -35.49 4.94 -16.38
CA ARG A 909 -35.90 6.27 -15.94
C ARG A 909 -36.83 6.21 -14.73
N GLY A 910 -37.89 5.40 -14.82
CA GLY A 910 -38.85 5.25 -13.71
C GLY A 910 -38.22 4.67 -12.43
N GLU A 911 -37.23 3.77 -12.55
CA GLU A 911 -36.54 3.24 -11.38
C GLU A 911 -35.56 4.24 -10.76
N LEU A 912 -34.87 5.07 -11.58
CA LEU A 912 -34.02 6.15 -11.10
C LEU A 912 -34.83 7.25 -10.38
N GLU A 913 -35.96 7.68 -10.96
CA GLU A 913 -36.88 8.67 -10.34
C GLU A 913 -37.40 8.21 -8.98
N LYS A 914 -37.74 6.92 -8.85
CA LYS A 914 -38.19 6.34 -7.58
C LYS A 914 -37.05 6.18 -6.57
N THR A 915 -35.82 5.92 -6.99
CA THR A 915 -34.66 5.70 -6.10
C THR A 915 -34.05 7.01 -5.66
N LEU A 916 -33.94 7.99 -6.58
CA LEU A 916 -33.34 9.30 -6.37
C LEU A 916 -34.45 10.35 -6.35
N ASN A 917 -35.06 10.61 -5.22
CA ASN A 917 -36.11 11.62 -5.10
C ASN A 917 -35.57 13.03 -5.39
N THR A 918 -36.46 13.98 -5.73
CA THR A 918 -36.11 15.34 -6.15
C THR A 918 -35.26 16.08 -5.11
N SER A 919 -35.63 15.99 -3.81
CA SER A 919 -34.89 16.69 -2.74
C SER A 919 -33.48 16.14 -2.58
N PHE A 920 -33.30 14.83 -2.71
CA PHE A 920 -31.97 14.21 -2.68
C PHE A 920 -31.13 14.66 -3.89
N LEU A 921 -31.73 14.67 -5.09
CA LEU A 921 -31.03 15.10 -6.32
C LEU A 921 -30.62 16.56 -6.25
N GLU A 922 -31.47 17.44 -5.72
CA GLU A 922 -31.16 18.86 -5.53
C GLU A 922 -29.94 19.04 -4.63
N LEU A 923 -29.91 18.35 -3.49
CA LEU A 923 -28.77 18.37 -2.57
C LEU A 923 -27.50 17.81 -3.23
N PHE A 924 -27.56 16.63 -3.81
CA PHE A 924 -26.42 15.97 -4.46
C PHE A 924 -25.84 16.78 -5.60
N CYS A 925 -26.69 17.26 -6.51
CA CYS A 925 -26.25 18.10 -7.65
C CYS A 925 -25.71 19.46 -7.16
N GLY A 926 -26.29 20.03 -6.10
CA GLY A 926 -25.81 21.25 -5.45
C GLY A 926 -24.40 21.07 -4.89
N GLU A 927 -24.16 20.07 -4.06
CA GLU A 927 -22.83 19.75 -3.53
C GLU A 927 -21.78 19.49 -4.64
N LEU A 928 -22.19 18.83 -5.73
CA LEU A 928 -21.30 18.59 -6.87
C LEU A 928 -20.89 19.89 -7.56
N MET A 929 -21.85 20.79 -7.80
CA MET A 929 -21.60 22.12 -8.39
C MET A 929 -20.72 23.00 -7.50
N GLU A 930 -20.98 23.00 -6.20
CA GLU A 930 -20.16 23.74 -5.21
C GLU A 930 -18.72 23.23 -5.20
N SER A 931 -18.53 21.92 -5.24
CA SER A 931 -17.19 21.31 -5.28
C SER A 931 -16.43 21.66 -6.56
N TRP A 932 -17.08 21.70 -7.72
CA TRP A 932 -16.47 22.18 -8.98
C TRP A 932 -16.12 23.66 -8.93
N ASP A 933 -17.02 24.52 -8.39
CA ASP A 933 -16.76 25.95 -8.23
C ASP A 933 -15.59 26.21 -7.30
N GLU A 934 -15.53 25.49 -6.18
CA GLU A 934 -14.42 25.54 -5.23
C GLU A 934 -13.09 25.11 -5.90
N ALA A 935 -13.08 23.98 -6.62
CA ALA A 935 -11.89 23.46 -7.30
C ALA A 935 -11.36 24.46 -8.35
N LEU A 936 -12.25 25.08 -9.14
CA LEU A 936 -11.89 26.11 -10.10
C LEU A 936 -11.39 27.38 -9.42
N GLY A 937 -12.01 27.78 -8.29
CA GLY A 937 -11.58 28.93 -7.49
C GLY A 937 -10.18 28.72 -6.90
N GLY A 938 -9.93 27.55 -6.34
CA GLY A 938 -8.62 27.16 -5.80
C GLY A 938 -7.54 27.10 -6.88
N ALA A 939 -7.87 26.57 -8.07
CA ALA A 939 -6.95 26.52 -9.19
C ALA A 939 -6.52 27.94 -9.66
N LEU A 940 -7.42 28.92 -9.63
CA LEU A 940 -7.10 30.31 -9.93
C LEU A 940 -6.17 30.96 -8.88
N ALA A 941 -6.14 30.45 -7.68
CA ALA A 941 -5.27 30.96 -6.61
C ALA A 941 -3.82 30.44 -6.71
N THR A 942 -3.53 29.49 -7.58
CA THR A 942 -2.14 29.01 -7.80
C THR A 942 -1.30 30.12 -8.40
N ARG A 943 -0.12 30.35 -7.80
CA ARG A 943 0.82 31.43 -8.20
C ARG A 943 1.98 30.86 -9.02
N MET A 944 2.42 31.60 -10.04
CA MET A 944 3.72 31.34 -10.67
C MET A 944 4.88 31.83 -9.83
#